data_3cb276eecf8e9a4fc21d2ed850da74e8
#
_entry.id   3cb276eecf8e9a4fc21d2ed850da74e8
#
_cell.length_a   1.000
_cell.length_b   1.000
_cell.length_c   1.000
_cell.angle_alpha   90.00
_cell.angle_beta   90.00
_cell.angle_gamma   90.00
#
_symmetry.space_group_name_H-M   'P 1'
#
loop_
_entity.id
_entity.type
_entity.pdbx_description
1 polymer ?
#
loop_
_entity_poly.entity_id
_entity_poly.type
_entity_poly.pdbx_seq_one_letter_code
_entity_poly.pdbx_strand_id
1 'polypeptide(L)'
;MALTIISLIKQVPLPTEMRMGDDGLMDRTKAKSIINIDCQFGLEAGLQLKKQYPDAKMIVCSMGPPSFEVALRTAISMGYDEAYLLSDRKLGGSDTYATGLALSTMLKHLGYTKDAKEPFIVLAGRQTSDGDTAHVPSQVAENLGIPQATFVESIKADGLGNVIAKRIIEGGYQMMKLPMPCTISLTPTGIPPRKPSLTGAIKARNLPITVFGIDDIGLGTEKIGINGSPTIVANVINIVSERAPVIMSEGHNEINLVDSLISNFKKGRNILEKIEKTEKKVVEKPEFPTYDNRNGSKGILTWAEVTNGKISRPSIELLTPARKLAEQLGNDTKIMTLIIGKNVKGLAKTLFEHGTDEVIVVENERLEEYLVLPFSSIFAQLIKDRKPEIALFAATTSGRELAPRIGVKTGSGVTADCTGLEIGEYTNRRDKVINKPILHSRRPTYGESKLATILGFVYPQISTARAGTFEVPQEVIGRTGILSVFSPKLIEDDFRVEILKTERDEGVLQNLFEADVIISGGRGTTSDGLKLVKKLAEELKARGVKAEWACSRVVVDEGVAEYAHQIGQTGKTVRPKVYVAVGISGAIQHIAGMKESEKIIAIDHNPKAFIFHFADFGIVGEYEDILPELIERVKNGYTFGMEPVKS
;
A
#
# COMPACT_ATOMS: atom_id res chain seq x y z
N MET A 1 33.52 -13.57 10.33
CA MET A 1 32.70 -12.53 10.94
C MET A 1 31.37 -13.18 11.29
N ALA A 2 31.00 -13.23 12.56
CA ALA A 2 29.74 -13.86 12.97
C ALA A 2 28.56 -12.93 12.61
N LEU A 3 27.81 -13.29 11.59
CA LEU A 3 26.62 -12.56 11.15
C LEU A 3 25.41 -13.02 11.97
N THR A 4 24.57 -12.10 12.44
CA THR A 4 23.26 -12.45 12.98
C THR A 4 22.15 -12.08 12.00
N ILE A 5 21.26 -13.03 11.72
CA ILE A 5 20.09 -12.83 10.85
C ILE A 5 18.84 -12.88 11.75
N ILE A 6 18.14 -11.77 11.85
CA ILE A 6 16.97 -11.60 12.71
C ILE A 6 15.73 -11.49 11.83
N SER A 7 14.75 -12.37 11.99
CA SER A 7 13.49 -12.29 11.25
C SER A 7 12.35 -11.87 12.18
N LEU A 8 11.69 -10.76 11.80
CA LEU A 8 10.45 -10.31 12.46
C LEU A 8 9.26 -10.96 11.77
N ILE A 9 8.45 -11.69 12.51
CA ILE A 9 7.28 -12.37 11.99
C ILE A 9 6.01 -11.96 12.73
N LYS A 10 4.87 -12.08 12.05
CA LYS A 10 3.55 -11.90 12.67
C LYS A 10 2.68 -13.11 12.40
N GLN A 11 1.98 -13.57 13.42
CA GLN A 11 0.89 -14.52 13.27
C GLN A 11 -0.40 -13.77 12.96
N VAL A 12 -1.10 -14.19 11.92
CA VAL A 12 -2.34 -13.57 11.45
C VAL A 12 -3.44 -14.61 11.29
N PRO A 13 -4.71 -14.25 11.43
CA PRO A 13 -5.79 -15.16 11.09
C PRO A 13 -5.79 -15.45 9.59
N LEU A 14 -6.20 -16.66 9.21
CA LEU A 14 -6.34 -17.05 7.80
C LEU A 14 -7.41 -16.18 7.13
N PRO A 15 -7.09 -15.40 6.07
CA PRO A 15 -8.01 -14.43 5.49
C PRO A 15 -9.36 -15.02 5.06
N THR A 16 -9.39 -16.26 4.58
CA THR A 16 -10.61 -16.95 4.13
C THR A 16 -11.55 -17.40 5.27
N GLU A 17 -11.06 -17.42 6.51
CA GLU A 17 -11.83 -17.85 7.70
C GLU A 17 -12.23 -16.66 8.61
N MET A 18 -11.86 -15.45 8.23
CA MET A 18 -12.15 -14.25 9.02
C MET A 18 -13.64 -13.91 8.99
N ARG A 19 -14.26 -13.81 10.17
CA ARG A 19 -15.66 -13.41 10.36
C ARG A 19 -15.75 -12.20 11.28
N MET A 20 -16.80 -11.41 11.08
CA MET A 20 -17.11 -10.31 11.99
C MET A 20 -17.96 -10.83 13.14
N GLY A 21 -17.65 -10.39 14.35
CA GLY A 21 -18.54 -10.51 15.49
C GLY A 21 -19.74 -9.56 15.38
N ASP A 22 -20.76 -9.81 16.17
CA ASP A 22 -21.98 -8.98 16.23
C ASP A 22 -21.70 -7.54 16.72
N ASP A 23 -20.56 -7.33 17.36
CA ASP A 23 -20.04 -6.03 17.82
C ASP A 23 -19.35 -5.21 16.74
N GLY A 24 -19.30 -5.72 15.49
CA GLY A 24 -18.60 -5.09 14.38
C GLY A 24 -17.07 -5.21 14.45
N LEU A 25 -16.52 -5.91 15.44
CA LEU A 25 -15.10 -6.24 15.54
C LEU A 25 -14.84 -7.62 14.96
N MET A 26 -13.56 -7.87 14.61
CA MET A 26 -13.18 -9.17 14.09
C MET A 26 -13.12 -10.23 15.17
N ASP A 27 -13.87 -11.31 14.99
CA ASP A 27 -13.75 -12.51 15.81
C ASP A 27 -12.50 -13.32 15.39
N ARG A 28 -11.42 -13.08 16.08
CA ARG A 28 -10.14 -13.77 15.87
C ARG A 28 -10.09 -15.16 16.52
N THR A 29 -11.07 -15.50 17.32
CA THR A 29 -11.04 -16.73 18.13
C THR A 29 -11.36 -17.98 17.33
N LYS A 30 -12.10 -17.82 16.23
CA LYS A 30 -12.58 -18.93 15.40
C LYS A 30 -11.76 -19.17 14.13
N ALA A 31 -10.89 -18.23 13.74
CA ALA A 31 -10.07 -18.38 12.54
C ALA A 31 -8.76 -19.10 12.86
N LYS A 32 -8.37 -20.03 11.99
CA LYS A 32 -7.05 -20.65 12.05
C LYS A 32 -5.98 -19.58 11.84
N SER A 33 -4.99 -19.59 12.71
CA SER A 33 -3.86 -18.65 12.64
C SER A 33 -2.70 -19.24 11.86
N ILE A 34 -2.06 -18.42 11.04
CA ILE A 34 -0.89 -18.78 10.23
C ILE A 34 0.21 -17.71 10.39
N ILE A 35 1.46 -18.04 10.06
CA ILE A 35 2.48 -17.02 9.82
C ILE A 35 2.04 -16.21 8.59
N ASN A 36 2.05 -14.89 8.69
CA ASN A 36 1.76 -14.02 7.55
C ASN A 36 2.61 -14.39 6.32
N ILE A 37 1.99 -14.42 5.15
CA ILE A 37 2.63 -14.94 3.92
C ILE A 37 3.93 -14.19 3.62
N ASP A 38 3.93 -12.86 3.61
CA ASP A 38 5.12 -12.07 3.33
C ASP A 38 6.24 -12.35 4.37
N CYS A 39 5.89 -12.63 5.63
CA CYS A 39 6.86 -13.02 6.66
C CYS A 39 7.53 -14.38 6.37
N GLN A 40 6.82 -15.31 5.72
CA GLN A 40 7.41 -16.59 5.32
C GLN A 40 8.51 -16.40 4.27
N PHE A 41 8.36 -15.42 3.35
CA PHE A 41 9.42 -15.05 2.40
C PHE A 41 10.61 -14.41 3.11
N GLY A 42 10.37 -13.60 4.16
CA GLY A 42 11.43 -13.08 5.03
C GLY A 42 12.22 -14.20 5.72
N LEU A 43 11.54 -15.22 6.25
CA LEU A 43 12.18 -16.41 6.85
C LEU A 43 13.04 -17.16 5.82
N GLU A 44 12.50 -17.39 4.61
CA GLU A 44 13.25 -18.10 3.56
C GLU A 44 14.47 -17.30 3.09
N ALA A 45 14.36 -15.97 2.92
CA ALA A 45 15.49 -15.12 2.57
C ALA A 45 16.62 -15.22 3.61
N GLY A 46 16.28 -15.26 4.90
CA GLY A 46 17.24 -15.51 5.96
C GLY A 46 17.95 -16.87 5.82
N LEU A 47 17.20 -17.92 5.50
CA LEU A 47 17.77 -19.26 5.29
C LEU A 47 18.64 -19.34 4.03
N GLN A 48 18.35 -18.54 2.98
CA GLN A 48 19.24 -18.41 1.82
C GLN A 48 20.54 -17.68 2.16
N LEU A 49 20.50 -16.63 2.99
CA LEU A 49 21.70 -15.97 3.52
C LEU A 49 22.53 -16.91 4.38
N LYS A 50 21.90 -17.73 5.23
CA LYS A 50 22.58 -18.76 6.05
C LYS A 50 23.41 -19.72 5.20
N LYS A 51 22.99 -20.04 3.96
CA LYS A 51 23.82 -20.85 3.04
C LYS A 51 25.09 -20.15 2.60
N GLN A 52 25.07 -18.79 2.51
CA GLN A 52 26.25 -18.00 2.18
C GLN A 52 27.15 -17.78 3.43
N TYR A 53 26.55 -17.74 4.60
CA TYR A 53 27.22 -17.60 5.90
C TYR A 53 26.81 -18.77 6.82
N PRO A 54 27.44 -19.96 6.69
CA PRO A 54 27.04 -21.15 7.47
C PRO A 54 27.06 -20.95 8.98
N ASP A 55 27.97 -20.11 9.49
CA ASP A 55 28.12 -19.78 10.92
C ASP A 55 27.18 -18.67 11.38
N ALA A 56 26.32 -18.10 10.51
CA ALA A 56 25.40 -17.05 10.91
C ALA A 56 24.40 -17.55 11.95
N LYS A 57 24.16 -16.75 12.97
CA LYS A 57 23.14 -17.00 13.98
C LYS A 57 21.77 -16.60 13.45
N MET A 58 20.78 -17.49 13.59
CA MET A 58 19.41 -17.28 13.10
C MET A 58 18.46 -17.02 14.26
N ILE A 59 17.87 -15.84 14.31
CA ILE A 59 16.94 -15.41 15.35
C ILE A 59 15.59 -15.09 14.74
N VAL A 60 14.51 -15.53 15.37
CA VAL A 60 13.14 -15.12 15.02
C VAL A 60 12.48 -14.41 16.20
N CYS A 61 11.85 -13.27 15.89
CA CYS A 61 11.16 -12.43 16.86
C CYS A 61 9.71 -12.18 16.47
N SER A 62 8.84 -12.11 17.46
CA SER A 62 7.44 -11.72 17.27
C SER A 62 6.94 -10.88 18.45
N MET A 63 5.92 -10.05 18.21
CA MET A 63 5.18 -9.34 19.24
C MET A 63 3.71 -9.75 19.18
N GLY A 64 3.17 -10.20 20.30
CA GLY A 64 1.77 -10.61 20.35
C GLY A 64 1.40 -11.42 21.59
N PRO A 65 0.18 -11.99 21.64
CA PRO A 65 -0.25 -12.83 22.74
C PRO A 65 0.56 -14.14 22.79
N PRO A 66 0.52 -14.86 23.91
CA PRO A 66 1.26 -16.13 24.07
C PRO A 66 0.99 -17.15 22.97
N SER A 67 -0.19 -17.14 22.34
CA SER A 67 -0.53 -18.01 21.19
C SER A 67 0.38 -17.83 19.95
N PHE A 68 1.15 -16.74 19.87
CA PHE A 68 2.11 -16.50 18.78
C PHE A 68 3.35 -17.41 18.87
N GLU A 69 3.50 -18.13 19.98
CA GLU A 69 4.51 -19.19 20.13
C GLU A 69 4.44 -20.23 18.99
N VAL A 70 3.26 -20.52 18.46
CA VAL A 70 3.07 -21.46 17.35
C VAL A 70 3.82 -21.01 16.07
N ALA A 71 3.76 -19.72 15.75
CA ALA A 71 4.49 -19.16 14.63
C ALA A 71 6.01 -19.22 14.82
N LEU A 72 6.49 -18.92 16.03
CA LEU A 72 7.90 -19.00 16.37
C LEU A 72 8.43 -20.44 16.29
N ARG A 73 7.69 -21.42 16.78
CA ARG A 73 8.03 -22.85 16.66
C ARG A 73 8.06 -23.30 15.21
N THR A 74 7.19 -22.76 14.36
CA THR A 74 7.22 -23.02 12.93
C THR A 74 8.52 -22.50 12.30
N ALA A 75 8.97 -21.29 12.65
CA ALA A 75 10.24 -20.73 12.17
C ALA A 75 11.46 -21.56 12.66
N ILE A 76 11.47 -21.99 13.92
CA ILE A 76 12.49 -22.89 14.46
C ILE A 76 12.54 -24.20 13.63
N SER A 77 11.36 -24.73 13.29
CA SER A 77 11.28 -25.98 12.51
C SER A 77 11.78 -25.82 11.06
N MET A 78 11.84 -24.57 10.56
CA MET A 78 12.45 -24.23 9.26
C MET A 78 13.97 -24.08 9.33
N GLY A 79 14.57 -23.91 10.54
CA GLY A 79 16.02 -23.85 10.71
C GLY A 79 16.53 -22.65 11.50
N TYR A 80 15.68 -21.94 12.23
CA TYR A 80 16.08 -20.87 13.16
C TYR A 80 16.64 -21.44 14.45
N ASP A 81 17.58 -20.71 15.07
CA ASP A 81 18.33 -21.17 16.23
C ASP A 81 17.74 -20.69 17.56
N GLU A 82 17.22 -19.45 17.59
CA GLU A 82 16.63 -18.82 18.77
C GLU A 82 15.31 -18.13 18.44
N ALA A 83 14.42 -18.05 19.43
CA ALA A 83 13.12 -17.42 19.28
C ALA A 83 12.77 -16.54 20.49
N TYR A 84 12.28 -15.34 20.20
CA TYR A 84 11.89 -14.34 21.20
C TYR A 84 10.46 -13.87 20.96
N LEU A 85 9.67 -13.85 22.02
CA LEU A 85 8.30 -13.34 22.02
C LEU A 85 8.19 -12.14 22.96
N LEU A 86 7.84 -10.98 22.40
CA LEU A 86 7.43 -9.84 23.23
C LEU A 86 5.92 -9.95 23.50
N SER A 87 5.55 -10.24 24.73
CA SER A 87 4.17 -10.51 25.11
C SER A 87 3.79 -9.85 26.41
N ASP A 88 2.92 -8.85 26.33
CA ASP A 88 2.32 -8.16 27.46
C ASP A 88 0.92 -7.69 27.08
N ARG A 89 -0.05 -7.74 28.01
CA ARG A 89 -1.41 -7.25 27.77
C ARG A 89 -1.43 -5.75 27.48
N LYS A 90 -0.49 -4.99 28.00
CA LYS A 90 -0.35 -3.54 27.81
C LYS A 90 0.03 -3.17 26.36
N LEU A 91 0.55 -4.14 25.57
CA LEU A 91 0.83 -3.96 24.12
C LEU A 91 -0.42 -4.00 23.26
N GLY A 92 -1.54 -4.47 23.81
CA GLY A 92 -2.81 -4.56 23.07
C GLY A 92 -3.27 -3.22 22.54
N GLY A 93 -3.71 -3.19 21.26
CA GLY A 93 -4.17 -1.96 20.61
C GLY A 93 -3.05 -1.05 20.10
N SER A 94 -1.78 -1.47 20.15
CA SER A 94 -0.66 -0.74 19.53
C SER A 94 -0.90 -0.55 18.03
N ASP A 95 -0.74 0.67 17.56
CA ASP A 95 -0.62 0.95 16.13
C ASP A 95 0.78 0.55 15.61
N THR A 96 1.09 0.87 14.36
CA THR A 96 2.37 0.51 13.76
C THR A 96 3.54 1.24 14.42
N TYR A 97 3.34 2.51 14.82
CA TYR A 97 4.36 3.31 15.51
C TYR A 97 4.78 2.68 16.84
N ALA A 98 3.81 2.40 17.71
CA ALA A 98 4.05 1.76 18.99
C ALA A 98 4.61 0.34 18.83
N THR A 99 4.15 -0.40 17.80
CA THR A 99 4.70 -1.73 17.45
C THR A 99 6.16 -1.66 17.02
N GLY A 100 6.51 -0.71 16.13
CA GLY A 100 7.88 -0.49 15.66
C GLY A 100 8.83 -0.12 16.82
N LEU A 101 8.36 0.75 17.71
CA LEU A 101 9.12 1.12 18.91
C LEU A 101 9.34 -0.09 19.85
N ALA A 102 8.30 -0.86 20.12
CA ALA A 102 8.39 -2.02 21.01
C ALA A 102 9.35 -3.09 20.47
N LEU A 103 9.24 -3.44 19.18
CA LEU A 103 10.13 -4.40 18.53
C LEU A 103 11.59 -3.91 18.52
N SER A 104 11.84 -2.64 18.17
CA SER A 104 13.18 -2.08 18.16
C SER A 104 13.79 -2.01 19.57
N THR A 105 12.98 -1.75 20.60
CA THR A 105 13.42 -1.76 22.00
C THR A 105 13.83 -3.16 22.45
N MET A 106 13.05 -4.19 22.06
CA MET A 106 13.44 -5.60 22.32
C MET A 106 14.74 -5.95 21.60
N LEU A 107 14.94 -5.53 20.35
CA LEU A 107 16.18 -5.78 19.62
C LEU A 107 17.38 -5.08 20.30
N LYS A 108 17.21 -3.84 20.78
CA LYS A 108 18.25 -3.11 21.54
C LYS A 108 18.57 -3.82 22.85
N HIS A 109 17.57 -4.34 23.56
CA HIS A 109 17.74 -5.13 24.77
C HIS A 109 18.57 -6.40 24.51
N LEU A 110 18.39 -7.02 23.34
CA LEU A 110 19.19 -8.17 22.88
C LEU A 110 20.59 -7.78 22.37
N GLY A 111 20.97 -6.49 22.41
CA GLY A 111 22.28 -5.99 21.99
C GLY A 111 22.37 -5.56 20.51
N TYR A 112 21.28 -5.61 19.75
CA TYR A 112 21.27 -5.25 18.33
C TYR A 112 20.99 -3.74 18.16
N THR A 113 22.06 -2.96 18.14
CA THR A 113 22.06 -1.49 17.96
C THR A 113 22.87 -1.11 16.73
N LYS A 114 22.75 0.13 16.28
CA LYS A 114 23.57 0.65 15.15
C LYS A 114 25.09 0.51 15.37
N ASP A 115 25.51 0.54 16.64
CA ASP A 115 26.91 0.48 17.04
C ASP A 115 27.32 -0.95 17.48
N ALA A 116 26.52 -1.97 17.15
CA ALA A 116 26.84 -3.35 17.49
C ALA A 116 28.16 -3.80 16.85
N LYS A 117 29.01 -4.50 17.62
CA LYS A 117 30.32 -4.97 17.15
C LYS A 117 30.20 -6.02 16.04
N GLU A 118 29.19 -6.85 16.11
CA GLU A 118 28.91 -7.88 15.13
C GLU A 118 27.83 -7.42 14.16
N PRO A 119 28.00 -7.65 12.83
CA PRO A 119 27.03 -7.28 11.85
C PRO A 119 25.73 -8.08 12.03
N PHE A 120 24.61 -7.42 11.82
CA PHE A 120 23.32 -8.09 11.79
C PHE A 120 22.41 -7.56 10.69
N ILE A 121 21.42 -8.37 10.31
CA ILE A 121 20.38 -8.01 9.35
C ILE A 121 19.02 -8.27 9.98
N VAL A 122 18.11 -7.29 9.91
CA VAL A 122 16.73 -7.47 10.31
C VAL A 122 15.89 -7.73 9.04
N LEU A 123 15.29 -8.90 8.96
CA LEU A 123 14.39 -9.28 7.86
C LEU A 123 12.94 -9.24 8.36
N ALA A 124 12.04 -8.78 7.50
CA ALA A 124 10.60 -8.76 7.77
C ALA A 124 9.81 -9.06 6.49
N GLY A 125 8.54 -9.45 6.62
CA GLY A 125 7.62 -9.40 5.49
C GLY A 125 7.31 -7.94 5.13
N ARG A 126 7.00 -7.66 3.86
CA ARG A 126 6.61 -6.34 3.39
C ARG A 126 5.45 -5.78 4.20
N GLN A 127 4.38 -6.55 4.35
CA GLN A 127 3.16 -6.17 5.08
C GLN A 127 2.45 -7.40 5.65
N THR A 128 1.37 -7.20 6.41
CA THR A 128 0.56 -8.29 6.98
C THR A 128 -0.87 -8.19 6.48
N SER A 129 -1.50 -9.34 6.21
CA SER A 129 -2.84 -9.44 5.62
C SER A 129 -3.97 -8.87 6.49
N ASP A 130 -3.75 -8.66 7.77
CA ASP A 130 -4.72 -8.06 8.70
C ASP A 130 -4.63 -6.52 8.74
N GLY A 131 -3.44 -5.97 8.61
CA GLY A 131 -3.20 -4.53 8.74
C GLY A 131 -2.87 -3.81 7.43
N ASP A 132 -2.25 -4.48 6.47
CA ASP A 132 -1.87 -3.99 5.12
C ASP A 132 -1.13 -2.63 5.11
N THR A 133 -0.31 -2.34 6.13
CA THR A 133 0.33 -1.01 6.28
C THR A 133 1.70 -0.90 5.62
N ALA A 134 2.50 -1.95 5.64
CA ALA A 134 3.92 -1.98 5.24
C ALA A 134 4.84 -1.05 6.06
N HIS A 135 4.44 -0.57 7.24
CA HIS A 135 5.16 0.45 8.00
C HIS A 135 6.21 -0.09 8.97
N VAL A 136 5.91 -1.22 9.64
CA VAL A 136 6.72 -1.70 10.79
C VAL A 136 8.20 -1.88 10.45
N PRO A 137 8.60 -2.45 9.30
CA PRO A 137 10.02 -2.59 8.96
C PRO A 137 10.76 -1.25 8.91
N SER A 138 10.16 -0.23 8.28
CA SER A 138 10.73 1.12 8.17
C SER A 138 10.80 1.82 9.53
N GLN A 139 9.80 1.63 10.39
CA GLN A 139 9.78 2.19 11.74
C GLN A 139 10.80 1.53 12.65
N VAL A 140 11.01 0.21 12.53
CA VAL A 140 12.09 -0.51 13.22
C VAL A 140 13.46 0.00 12.77
N ALA A 141 13.66 0.16 11.45
CA ALA A 141 14.91 0.68 10.90
C ALA A 141 15.25 2.08 11.44
N GLU A 142 14.25 2.99 11.47
CA GLU A 142 14.45 4.34 12.00
C GLU A 142 14.73 4.33 13.51
N ASN A 143 13.96 3.56 14.29
CA ASN A 143 14.17 3.45 15.73
C ASN A 143 15.54 2.84 16.10
N LEU A 144 16.09 1.98 15.24
CA LEU A 144 17.46 1.44 15.38
C LEU A 144 18.53 2.37 14.82
N GLY A 145 18.16 3.37 14.01
CA GLY A 145 19.09 4.27 13.33
C GLY A 145 19.89 3.60 12.22
N ILE A 146 19.33 2.58 11.55
CA ILE A 146 19.99 1.77 10.52
C ILE A 146 19.35 1.98 9.13
N PRO A 147 20.10 1.74 8.03
CA PRO A 147 19.55 1.78 6.68
C PRO A 147 18.53 0.68 6.43
N GLN A 148 17.75 0.89 5.37
CA GLN A 148 16.71 -0.06 4.98
C GLN A 148 16.58 -0.19 3.46
N ALA A 149 16.02 -1.33 3.03
CA ALA A 149 15.41 -1.52 1.72
C ALA A 149 14.05 -2.20 1.88
N THR A 150 13.04 -1.68 1.22
CA THR A 150 11.68 -2.24 1.26
C THR A 150 11.26 -2.77 -0.11
N PHE A 151 10.21 -3.59 -0.15
CA PHE A 151 9.71 -4.24 -1.37
C PHE A 151 10.78 -5.09 -2.07
N VAL A 152 11.63 -5.75 -1.29
CA VAL A 152 12.76 -6.52 -1.80
C VAL A 152 12.30 -7.90 -2.30
N GLU A 153 12.72 -8.26 -3.50
CA GLU A 153 12.46 -9.55 -4.13
C GLU A 153 13.55 -10.57 -3.80
N SER A 154 14.80 -10.12 -3.78
CA SER A 154 15.94 -10.99 -3.49
C SER A 154 17.08 -10.23 -2.81
N ILE A 155 17.86 -10.95 -2.01
CA ILE A 155 19.04 -10.42 -1.31
C ILE A 155 20.24 -11.33 -1.52
N LYS A 156 21.42 -10.72 -1.57
CA LYS A 156 22.70 -11.40 -1.63
C LYS A 156 23.73 -10.61 -0.82
N ALA A 157 24.54 -11.28 -0.05
CA ALA A 157 25.64 -10.63 0.64
C ALA A 157 26.86 -10.51 -0.30
N ASP A 158 27.64 -9.41 -0.17
CA ASP A 158 28.83 -9.16 -0.99
C ASP A 158 30.13 -9.72 -0.37
N GLY A 159 30.06 -10.30 0.82
CA GLY A 159 31.23 -10.81 1.57
C GLY A 159 32.05 -9.72 2.27
N LEU A 160 31.73 -8.43 2.05
CA LEU A 160 32.47 -7.28 2.55
C LEU A 160 31.71 -6.47 3.60
N GLY A 161 30.65 -7.04 4.17
CA GLY A 161 29.84 -6.37 5.18
C GLY A 161 28.61 -5.61 4.62
N ASN A 162 28.27 -5.84 3.36
CA ASN A 162 27.09 -5.25 2.75
C ASN A 162 26.11 -6.31 2.24
N VAL A 163 24.88 -5.86 2.02
CA VAL A 163 23.82 -6.62 1.34
C VAL A 163 23.49 -5.93 0.02
N ILE A 164 23.43 -6.70 -1.04
CA ILE A 164 22.88 -6.29 -2.32
C ILE A 164 21.43 -6.75 -2.37
N ALA A 165 20.50 -5.81 -2.47
CA ALA A 165 19.08 -6.05 -2.52
C ALA A 165 18.52 -5.66 -3.89
N LYS A 166 17.73 -6.56 -4.49
CA LYS A 166 16.89 -6.24 -5.66
C LYS A 166 15.51 -5.90 -5.15
N ARG A 167 15.08 -4.65 -5.29
CA ARG A 167 13.74 -4.21 -4.88
C ARG A 167 12.86 -3.87 -6.07
N ILE A 168 11.57 -4.08 -5.91
CA ILE A 168 10.55 -3.65 -6.86
C ILE A 168 10.29 -2.15 -6.67
N ILE A 169 10.20 -1.43 -7.77
CA ILE A 169 9.76 -0.03 -7.84
C ILE A 169 8.63 0.09 -8.87
N GLU A 170 8.00 1.27 -8.97
CA GLU A 170 7.04 1.55 -10.04
C GLU A 170 7.70 1.39 -11.41
N GLY A 171 7.15 0.46 -12.21
CA GLY A 171 7.62 0.19 -13.58
C GLY A 171 8.92 -0.58 -13.69
N GLY A 172 9.47 -1.15 -12.60
CA GLY A 172 10.73 -1.89 -12.72
C GLY A 172 11.34 -2.34 -11.41
N TYR A 173 12.68 -2.30 -11.35
CA TYR A 173 13.41 -2.68 -10.16
C TYR A 173 14.68 -1.83 -9.94
N GLN A 174 15.15 -1.83 -8.70
CA GLN A 174 16.44 -1.25 -8.32
C GLN A 174 17.34 -2.30 -7.65
N MET A 175 18.62 -2.26 -8.00
CA MET A 175 19.68 -2.95 -7.26
C MET A 175 20.32 -1.97 -6.30
N MET A 176 20.28 -2.27 -5.00
CA MET A 176 20.80 -1.41 -3.95
C MET A 176 21.89 -2.15 -3.16
N LYS A 177 22.88 -1.39 -2.70
CA LYS A 177 23.90 -1.86 -1.76
C LYS A 177 23.70 -1.16 -0.41
N LEU A 178 23.52 -1.96 0.63
CA LEU A 178 23.28 -1.50 2.00
C LEU A 178 24.39 -2.01 2.92
N PRO A 179 25.05 -1.15 3.71
CA PRO A 179 25.95 -1.62 4.76
C PRO A 179 25.14 -2.28 5.89
N MET A 180 25.72 -3.31 6.51
CA MET A 180 25.20 -3.88 7.73
C MET A 180 25.63 -3.04 8.95
N PRO A 181 24.79 -2.89 9.99
CA PRO A 181 23.44 -3.46 10.11
C PRO A 181 22.40 -2.76 9.24
N CYS A 182 21.41 -3.52 8.74
CA CYS A 182 20.32 -2.98 7.93
C CYS A 182 19.01 -3.74 8.14
N THR A 183 17.89 -3.10 7.75
CA THR A 183 16.56 -3.73 7.74
C THR A 183 16.08 -3.93 6.31
N ILE A 184 15.53 -5.11 6.03
CA ILE A 184 15.04 -5.47 4.68
C ILE A 184 13.64 -6.06 4.80
N SER A 185 12.69 -5.54 4.03
CA SER A 185 11.35 -6.12 3.92
C SER A 185 11.15 -6.86 2.60
N LEU A 186 10.73 -8.12 2.68
CA LEU A 186 10.62 -9.05 1.55
C LEU A 186 9.19 -9.08 1.00
N THR A 187 9.08 -9.13 -0.34
CA THR A 187 7.82 -9.32 -1.06
C THR A 187 7.59 -10.80 -1.36
N PRO A 188 6.33 -11.24 -1.58
CA PRO A 188 6.02 -12.62 -1.92
C PRO A 188 6.27 -12.96 -3.42
N THR A 189 7.28 -12.33 -4.02
CA THR A 189 7.72 -12.54 -5.41
C THR A 189 9.08 -13.25 -5.51
N GLY A 190 9.75 -13.41 -4.36
CA GLY A 190 11.06 -14.05 -4.27
C GLY A 190 11.02 -15.58 -4.26
N ILE A 191 12.04 -16.18 -3.65
CA ILE A 191 12.14 -17.63 -3.54
C ILE A 191 11.01 -18.17 -2.64
N PRO A 192 10.20 -19.15 -3.12
CA PRO A 192 9.11 -19.71 -2.33
C PRO A 192 9.61 -20.31 -1.02
N PRO A 193 8.92 -20.06 0.10
CA PRO A 193 9.35 -20.53 1.41
C PRO A 193 9.25 -22.05 1.51
N ARG A 194 10.31 -22.65 2.05
CA ARG A 194 10.35 -24.10 2.33
C ARG A 194 9.34 -24.47 3.41
N LYS A 195 8.88 -25.70 3.37
CA LYS A 195 8.05 -26.26 4.44
C LYS A 195 8.94 -26.67 5.64
N PRO A 196 8.41 -26.65 6.88
CA PRO A 196 9.06 -27.22 8.02
C PRO A 196 9.48 -28.68 7.82
N SER A 197 10.67 -29.07 8.28
CA SER A 197 11.12 -30.46 8.23
C SER A 197 10.69 -31.25 9.47
N LEU A 198 10.61 -32.57 9.37
CA LEU A 198 10.26 -33.43 10.51
C LEU A 198 11.30 -33.31 11.65
N THR A 199 12.59 -33.32 11.31
CA THR A 199 13.68 -33.14 12.29
C THR A 199 13.64 -31.75 12.91
N GLY A 200 13.33 -30.71 12.12
CA GLY A 200 13.11 -29.34 12.61
C GLY A 200 11.91 -29.25 13.56
N ALA A 201 10.83 -29.95 13.29
CA ALA A 201 9.65 -30.00 14.16
C ALA A 201 9.97 -30.65 15.52
N ILE A 202 10.81 -31.69 15.55
CA ILE A 202 11.30 -32.30 16.80
C ILE A 202 12.20 -31.32 17.56
N LYS A 203 13.14 -30.64 16.89
CA LYS A 203 13.98 -29.57 17.48
C LYS A 203 13.10 -28.48 18.08
N ALA A 204 12.08 -28.03 17.36
CA ALA A 204 11.21 -26.93 17.79
C ALA A 204 10.39 -27.23 19.05
N ARG A 205 10.09 -28.49 19.33
CA ARG A 205 9.42 -28.90 20.60
C ARG A 205 10.30 -28.69 21.83
N ASN A 206 11.60 -28.89 21.70
CA ASN A 206 12.55 -28.89 22.80
C ASN A 206 13.28 -27.56 22.98
N LEU A 207 13.29 -26.70 21.96
CA LEU A 207 13.94 -25.40 22.04
C LEU A 207 13.12 -24.43 22.89
N PRO A 208 13.71 -23.77 23.91
CA PRO A 208 13.01 -22.77 24.69
C PRO A 208 12.68 -21.53 23.80
N ILE A 209 11.52 -20.94 24.04
CA ILE A 209 11.18 -19.62 23.54
C ILE A 209 11.29 -18.65 24.68
N THR A 210 12.14 -17.64 24.55
CA THR A 210 12.29 -16.60 25.56
C THR A 210 11.15 -15.58 25.39
N VAL A 211 10.38 -15.36 26.43
CA VAL A 211 9.27 -14.42 26.47
C VAL A 211 9.67 -13.20 27.30
N PHE A 212 9.53 -12.03 26.75
CA PHE A 212 9.73 -10.76 27.43
C PHE A 212 8.40 -10.06 27.66
N GLY A 213 8.21 -9.51 28.87
CA GLY A 213 7.24 -8.45 29.13
C GLY A 213 7.85 -7.08 28.82
N ILE A 214 7.05 -6.02 28.92
CA ILE A 214 7.53 -4.64 28.69
C ILE A 214 8.54 -4.21 29.76
N ASP A 215 8.36 -4.66 31.00
CA ASP A 215 9.23 -4.31 32.13
C ASP A 215 10.63 -4.93 31.97
N ASP A 216 10.74 -6.13 31.37
CA ASP A 216 12.01 -6.80 31.08
C ASP A 216 12.90 -6.00 30.12
N ILE A 217 12.28 -5.29 29.19
CA ILE A 217 12.99 -4.49 28.17
C ILE A 217 13.02 -2.98 28.48
N GLY A 218 12.51 -2.57 29.66
CA GLY A 218 12.51 -1.17 30.10
C GLY A 218 11.60 -0.25 29.28
N LEU A 219 10.49 -0.76 28.75
CA LEU A 219 9.57 0.00 27.89
C LEU A 219 8.40 0.56 28.70
N GLY A 220 8.28 1.89 28.76
CA GLY A 220 7.22 2.58 29.50
C GLY A 220 5.84 2.40 28.86
N THR A 221 4.81 2.31 29.69
CA THR A 221 3.42 2.08 29.28
C THR A 221 2.82 3.25 28.47
N GLU A 222 3.35 4.44 28.66
CA GLU A 222 2.92 5.66 27.95
C GLU A 222 3.33 5.66 26.46
N LYS A 223 4.24 4.76 26.06
CA LYS A 223 4.80 4.66 24.70
C LYS A 223 4.23 3.51 23.88
N ILE A 224 3.32 2.72 24.46
CA ILE A 224 2.80 1.49 23.85
C ILE A 224 1.29 1.34 24.03
N GLY A 225 0.72 0.32 23.40
CA GLY A 225 -0.71 0.05 23.45
C GLY A 225 -1.52 1.21 22.87
N ILE A 226 -2.75 1.32 23.27
CA ILE A 226 -3.64 2.41 22.86
C ILE A 226 -3.10 3.79 23.29
N ASN A 227 -2.49 3.87 24.48
CA ASN A 227 -2.03 5.14 25.05
C ASN A 227 -0.79 5.70 24.32
N GLY A 228 0.10 4.84 23.85
CA GLY A 228 1.30 5.22 23.12
C GLY A 228 1.15 5.25 21.61
N SER A 229 -0.05 4.94 21.11
CA SER A 229 -0.36 4.94 19.68
C SER A 229 -0.83 6.32 19.22
N PRO A 230 -0.08 7.02 18.35
CA PRO A 230 -0.52 8.30 17.79
C PRO A 230 -1.72 8.18 16.84
N THR A 231 -2.12 6.98 16.44
CA THR A 231 -3.31 6.73 15.62
C THR A 231 -4.27 5.74 16.28
N ILE A 232 -5.57 5.90 16.00
CA ILE A 232 -6.62 4.97 16.43
C ILE A 232 -7.52 4.58 15.26
N VAL A 233 -8.13 3.39 15.37
CA VAL A 233 -9.23 2.97 14.52
C VAL A 233 -10.54 3.49 15.12
N ALA A 234 -11.16 4.49 14.47
CA ALA A 234 -12.39 5.09 14.97
C ALA A 234 -13.65 4.31 14.57
N ASN A 235 -13.63 3.73 13.37
CA ASN A 235 -14.76 2.99 12.83
C ASN A 235 -14.30 1.98 11.77
N VAL A 236 -15.02 0.88 11.65
CA VAL A 236 -14.83 -0.12 10.58
C VAL A 236 -16.22 -0.49 10.01
N ILE A 237 -16.38 -0.35 8.71
CA ILE A 237 -17.62 -0.69 8.00
C ILE A 237 -17.35 -1.75 6.93
N ASN A 238 -18.39 -2.53 6.59
CA ASN A 238 -18.32 -3.45 5.46
C ASN A 238 -18.29 -2.64 4.15
N ILE A 239 -17.47 -3.03 3.20
CA ILE A 239 -17.55 -2.52 1.85
C ILE A 239 -18.71 -3.27 1.16
N VAL A 240 -19.77 -2.56 0.88
CA VAL A 240 -20.90 -3.05 0.09
C VAL A 240 -20.83 -2.36 -1.27
N SER A 241 -20.89 -3.14 -2.34
CA SER A 241 -20.99 -2.55 -3.68
C SER A 241 -22.36 -1.91 -3.85
N GLU A 242 -22.38 -0.65 -4.25
CA GLU A 242 -23.61 0.07 -4.62
C GLU A 242 -24.04 -0.21 -6.05
N ARG A 243 -23.24 -1.01 -6.82
CA ARG A 243 -23.53 -1.35 -8.20
C ARG A 243 -24.60 -2.45 -8.23
N ALA A 244 -25.66 -2.25 -9.00
CA ALA A 244 -26.66 -3.25 -9.29
C ALA A 244 -26.52 -3.69 -10.74
N PRO A 245 -25.94 -4.86 -11.04
CA PRO A 245 -25.59 -5.29 -12.38
C PRO A 245 -26.81 -5.54 -13.27
N VAL A 246 -26.69 -5.23 -14.56
CA VAL A 246 -27.55 -5.79 -15.60
C VAL A 246 -26.92 -7.10 -16.05
N ILE A 247 -27.48 -8.24 -15.61
CA ILE A 247 -26.96 -9.56 -15.95
C ILE A 247 -27.67 -10.08 -17.20
N MET A 248 -26.88 -10.50 -18.18
CA MET A 248 -27.32 -11.15 -19.41
C MET A 248 -26.90 -12.62 -19.34
N SER A 249 -27.85 -13.54 -19.34
CA SER A 249 -27.61 -14.96 -19.24
C SER A 249 -28.59 -15.77 -20.08
N GLU A 250 -28.28 -17.01 -20.31
CA GLU A 250 -28.98 -18.09 -21.01
C GLU A 250 -30.31 -17.80 -21.75
N GLY A 251 -30.40 -18.25 -23.00
CA GLY A 251 -31.53 -18.06 -23.91
C GLY A 251 -31.24 -17.18 -25.12
N HIS A 252 -30.05 -16.54 -25.12
CA HIS A 252 -29.54 -15.77 -26.23
C HIS A 252 -28.35 -16.52 -26.82
N ASN A 253 -28.23 -16.52 -28.16
CA ASN A 253 -26.98 -16.92 -28.82
C ASN A 253 -25.89 -15.84 -28.57
N GLU A 254 -24.61 -16.14 -28.85
CA GLU A 254 -23.45 -15.28 -28.55
C GLU A 254 -23.62 -13.88 -29.15
N ILE A 255 -24.19 -13.78 -30.36
CA ILE A 255 -24.48 -12.51 -31.07
C ILE A 255 -25.48 -11.66 -30.30
N ASN A 256 -26.55 -12.29 -29.77
CA ASN A 256 -27.56 -11.58 -29.01
C ASN A 256 -27.02 -11.04 -27.66
N LEU A 257 -26.10 -11.76 -27.02
CA LEU A 257 -25.48 -11.31 -25.76
C LEU A 257 -24.63 -10.04 -25.99
N VAL A 258 -23.83 -10.01 -27.04
CA VAL A 258 -23.01 -8.85 -27.42
C VAL A 258 -23.88 -7.67 -27.84
N ASP A 259 -24.91 -7.88 -28.66
CA ASP A 259 -25.86 -6.83 -29.07
C ASP A 259 -26.63 -6.28 -27.88
N SER A 260 -27.01 -7.14 -26.94
CA SER A 260 -27.65 -6.75 -25.69
C SER A 260 -26.74 -5.89 -24.83
N LEU A 261 -25.44 -6.27 -24.70
CA LEU A 261 -24.43 -5.47 -24.03
C LEU A 261 -24.29 -4.08 -24.67
N ILE A 262 -24.11 -4.01 -25.98
CA ILE A 262 -23.94 -2.77 -26.73
C ILE A 262 -25.18 -1.86 -26.58
N SER A 263 -26.39 -2.44 -26.67
CA SER A 263 -27.64 -1.71 -26.49
C SER A 263 -27.79 -1.15 -25.08
N ASN A 264 -27.53 -1.93 -24.06
CA ASN A 264 -27.61 -1.51 -22.65
C ASN A 264 -26.53 -0.48 -22.33
N PHE A 265 -25.33 -0.64 -22.88
CA PHE A 265 -24.24 0.31 -22.72
C PHE A 265 -24.57 1.69 -23.33
N LYS A 266 -25.21 1.73 -24.52
CA LYS A 266 -25.65 2.97 -25.19
C LYS A 266 -26.79 3.67 -24.46
N LYS A 267 -27.73 2.93 -23.87
CA LYS A 267 -28.86 3.51 -23.14
C LYS A 267 -28.43 4.26 -21.89
N GLY A 268 -27.21 4.01 -21.40
CA GLY A 268 -26.73 4.56 -20.13
C GLY A 268 -27.55 4.01 -18.96
N ARG A 269 -27.02 4.20 -17.76
CA ARG A 269 -27.75 3.89 -16.54
C ARG A 269 -28.28 5.19 -15.96
N ASN A 270 -29.59 5.40 -15.94
CA ASN A 270 -30.22 6.40 -15.06
C ASN A 270 -30.11 5.92 -13.61
N ILE A 271 -28.90 6.05 -13.01
CA ILE A 271 -28.65 5.76 -11.58
C ILE A 271 -29.05 6.98 -10.75
N LEU A 272 -30.18 7.59 -11.00
CA LEU A 272 -30.75 8.62 -10.15
C LEU A 272 -32.14 8.21 -9.66
N GLU A 273 -32.32 6.96 -9.28
CA GLU A 273 -33.50 6.57 -8.50
C GLU A 273 -33.10 6.06 -7.11
N LYS A 274 -33.32 6.98 -6.18
CA LYS A 274 -33.56 6.74 -4.75
C LYS A 274 -32.49 5.99 -3.95
N ILE A 275 -31.50 6.75 -3.49
CA ILE A 275 -31.06 6.56 -2.11
C ILE A 275 -32.17 7.16 -1.24
N GLU A 276 -33.05 6.33 -0.70
CA GLU A 276 -33.86 6.70 0.46
C GLU A 276 -32.88 7.08 1.57
N LYS A 277 -32.78 8.37 1.84
CA LYS A 277 -32.12 8.87 3.03
C LYS A 277 -32.87 8.29 4.21
N THR A 278 -32.34 7.22 4.80
CA THR A 278 -32.75 6.78 6.11
C THR A 278 -32.47 7.96 7.03
N GLU A 279 -33.51 8.65 7.47
CA GLU A 279 -33.41 9.70 8.49
C GLU A 279 -32.77 9.07 9.72
N LYS A 280 -31.50 9.36 9.94
CA LYS A 280 -30.84 9.02 11.20
C LYS A 280 -31.56 9.84 12.25
N LYS A 281 -32.25 9.15 13.20
CA LYS A 281 -32.73 9.77 14.44
C LYS A 281 -31.59 10.61 14.99
N VAL A 282 -31.82 11.91 15.10
CA VAL A 282 -30.91 12.86 15.75
C VAL A 282 -30.85 12.45 17.21
N VAL A 283 -29.85 11.72 17.59
CA VAL A 283 -29.52 11.48 19.00
C VAL A 283 -28.85 12.78 19.44
N GLU A 284 -29.44 13.46 20.41
CA GLU A 284 -28.81 14.63 21.04
C GLU A 284 -27.38 14.26 21.44
N LYS A 285 -26.43 14.93 20.81
CA LYS A 285 -25.01 14.73 21.13
C LYS A 285 -24.76 15.41 22.47
N PRO A 286 -24.12 14.76 23.45
CA PRO A 286 -23.73 15.42 24.68
C PRO A 286 -22.81 16.62 24.34
N GLU A 287 -23.08 17.77 24.93
CA GLU A 287 -22.24 18.95 24.82
C GLU A 287 -20.91 18.72 25.59
N PHE A 288 -19.86 18.42 24.84
CA PHE A 288 -18.49 18.35 25.38
C PHE A 288 -17.68 19.54 24.88
N PRO A 289 -16.69 20.01 25.64
CA PRO A 289 -15.79 21.08 25.20
C PRO A 289 -15.01 20.64 23.97
N THR A 290 -14.87 21.55 23.00
CA THR A 290 -14.06 21.36 21.81
C THR A 290 -12.59 21.62 22.14
N TYR A 291 -11.71 20.73 21.71
CA TYR A 291 -10.28 20.83 21.87
C TYR A 291 -9.58 20.85 20.50
N ASP A 292 -8.79 21.92 20.28
CA ASP A 292 -7.91 22.05 19.11
C ASP A 292 -6.47 21.81 19.54
N ASN A 293 -5.90 20.70 19.10
CA ASN A 293 -4.54 20.28 19.45
C ASN A 293 -3.50 20.58 18.36
N ARG A 294 -3.85 21.38 17.33
CA ARG A 294 -2.93 21.71 16.22
C ARG A 294 -1.65 22.39 16.66
N ASN A 295 -1.65 23.01 17.82
CA ASN A 295 -0.47 23.67 18.42
C ASN A 295 0.25 24.63 17.46
N GLY A 296 -0.53 25.41 16.68
CA GLY A 296 -0.03 26.35 15.68
C GLY A 296 0.39 25.71 14.35
N SER A 297 0.14 24.42 14.14
CA SER A 297 0.34 23.78 12.84
C SER A 297 -0.68 24.29 11.84
N LYS A 298 -0.23 24.57 10.60
CA LYS A 298 -1.07 25.11 9.53
C LYS A 298 -0.56 24.71 8.15
N GLY A 299 -1.50 24.45 7.24
CA GLY A 299 -1.22 24.10 5.86
C GLY A 299 -1.06 22.62 5.63
N ILE A 300 -1.06 22.25 4.36
CA ILE A 300 -0.95 20.87 3.88
C ILE A 300 0.35 20.72 3.12
N LEU A 301 1.20 19.79 3.56
CA LEU A 301 2.43 19.42 2.87
C LEU A 301 2.18 18.20 1.99
N THR A 302 2.56 18.28 0.71
CA THR A 302 2.56 17.14 -0.22
C THR A 302 3.97 16.89 -0.74
N TRP A 303 4.21 15.70 -1.25
CA TRP A 303 5.47 15.32 -1.89
C TRP A 303 5.28 15.11 -3.38
N ALA A 304 6.09 15.79 -4.21
CA ALA A 304 6.20 15.55 -5.62
C ALA A 304 7.35 14.58 -5.90
N GLU A 305 7.02 13.32 -6.15
CA GLU A 305 8.01 12.32 -6.59
C GLU A 305 8.42 12.62 -8.02
N VAL A 306 9.75 12.66 -8.25
CA VAL A 306 10.33 12.87 -9.58
C VAL A 306 10.93 11.57 -10.08
N THR A 307 10.55 11.18 -11.28
CA THR A 307 11.05 9.99 -11.97
C THR A 307 11.43 10.40 -13.38
N ASN A 308 12.68 10.10 -13.81
CA ASN A 308 13.20 10.46 -15.14
C ASN A 308 12.94 11.93 -15.53
N GLY A 309 13.14 12.85 -14.58
CA GLY A 309 12.96 14.28 -14.80
C GLY A 309 11.50 14.74 -14.94
N LYS A 310 10.54 13.89 -14.60
CA LYS A 310 9.09 14.22 -14.60
C LYS A 310 8.46 13.98 -13.24
N ILE A 311 7.43 14.75 -12.90
CA ILE A 311 6.62 14.51 -11.70
C ILE A 311 5.75 13.28 -11.94
N SER A 312 5.74 12.35 -10.98
CA SER A 312 4.90 11.16 -11.06
C SER A 312 3.42 11.52 -11.00
N ARG A 313 2.59 10.83 -11.79
CA ARG A 313 1.13 11.03 -11.80
C ARG A 313 0.50 10.92 -10.40
N PRO A 314 0.82 9.90 -9.56
CA PRO A 314 0.28 9.82 -8.21
C PRO A 314 0.57 11.06 -7.34
N SER A 315 1.70 11.74 -7.56
CA SER A 315 2.01 12.99 -6.86
C SER A 315 1.10 14.15 -7.28
N ILE A 316 0.70 14.20 -8.55
CA ILE A 316 -0.25 15.20 -9.04
C ILE A 316 -1.66 14.88 -8.53
N GLU A 317 -2.06 13.61 -8.50
CA GLU A 317 -3.33 13.14 -7.93
C GLU A 317 -3.52 13.58 -6.47
N LEU A 318 -2.45 13.67 -5.68
CA LEU A 318 -2.50 14.14 -4.27
C LEU A 318 -3.02 15.57 -4.12
N LEU A 319 -2.88 16.40 -5.13
CA LEU A 319 -3.31 17.81 -5.06
C LEU A 319 -4.85 17.94 -5.02
N THR A 320 -5.58 16.97 -5.57
CA THR A 320 -7.05 16.94 -5.48
C THR A 320 -7.55 16.77 -4.05
N PRO A 321 -7.19 15.72 -3.28
CA PRO A 321 -7.59 15.64 -1.88
C PRO A 321 -6.97 16.76 -1.04
N ALA A 322 -5.75 17.20 -1.32
CA ALA A 322 -5.15 18.32 -0.60
C ALA A 322 -5.99 19.60 -0.73
N ARG A 323 -6.50 19.93 -1.92
CA ARG A 323 -7.36 21.09 -2.15
C ARG A 323 -8.69 20.96 -1.39
N LYS A 324 -9.34 19.81 -1.47
CA LYS A 324 -10.58 19.55 -0.72
C LYS A 324 -10.40 19.68 0.80
N LEU A 325 -9.29 19.17 1.33
CA LEU A 325 -8.96 19.31 2.75
C LEU A 325 -8.65 20.78 3.12
N ALA A 326 -7.93 21.50 2.26
CA ALA A 326 -7.63 22.92 2.49
C ALA A 326 -8.91 23.76 2.56
N GLU A 327 -9.88 23.51 1.67
CA GLU A 327 -11.20 24.15 1.69
C GLU A 327 -11.98 23.86 2.99
N GLN A 328 -11.93 22.61 3.47
CA GLN A 328 -12.56 22.20 4.73
C GLN A 328 -11.89 22.82 5.98
N LEU A 329 -10.58 23.05 5.93
CA LEU A 329 -9.82 23.67 7.02
C LEU A 329 -9.94 25.20 7.04
N GLY A 330 -10.29 25.82 5.92
CA GLY A 330 -10.47 27.25 5.76
C GLY A 330 -9.66 27.85 4.62
N ASN A 331 -10.17 28.95 4.06
CA ASN A 331 -9.69 29.56 2.81
C ASN A 331 -8.23 30.04 2.81
N ASP A 332 -7.61 30.21 3.98
CA ASP A 332 -6.21 30.62 4.14
C ASP A 332 -5.24 29.44 4.30
N THR A 333 -5.74 28.20 4.22
CA THR A 333 -4.92 26.99 4.28
C THR A 333 -4.19 26.77 2.96
N LYS A 334 -2.85 26.87 2.99
CA LYS A 334 -1.99 26.69 1.81
C LYS A 334 -1.62 25.24 1.58
N ILE A 335 -1.51 24.87 0.30
CA ILE A 335 -0.92 23.63 -0.16
C ILE A 335 0.54 23.89 -0.50
N MET A 336 1.44 23.29 0.27
CA MET A 336 2.89 23.31 0.08
C MET A 336 3.31 22.00 -0.54
N THR A 337 4.00 22.02 -1.66
CA THR A 337 4.53 20.80 -2.31
C THR A 337 6.05 20.80 -2.28
N LEU A 338 6.63 19.81 -1.62
CA LEU A 338 8.07 19.60 -1.61
C LEU A 338 8.49 18.81 -2.84
N ILE A 339 9.47 19.32 -3.58
CA ILE A 339 10.14 18.63 -4.68
C ILE A 339 11.64 18.50 -4.38
N ILE A 340 12.16 17.28 -4.50
CA ILE A 340 13.55 16.95 -4.17
C ILE A 340 14.18 16.30 -5.39
N GLY A 341 15.39 16.70 -5.75
CA GLY A 341 16.15 16.07 -6.84
C GLY A 341 17.31 16.88 -7.33
N LYS A 342 17.76 16.55 -8.54
CA LYS A 342 18.74 17.30 -9.32
C LYS A 342 18.02 18.03 -10.44
N ASN A 343 18.24 19.34 -10.57
CA ASN A 343 17.66 20.19 -11.63
C ASN A 343 16.12 20.14 -11.69
N VAL A 344 15.44 20.08 -10.54
CA VAL A 344 14.00 19.90 -10.45
C VAL A 344 13.18 21.20 -10.40
N LYS A 345 13.86 22.35 -10.23
CA LYS A 345 13.21 23.68 -10.10
C LYS A 345 12.26 23.99 -11.26
N GLY A 346 12.61 23.59 -12.49
CA GLY A 346 11.78 23.80 -13.68
C GLY A 346 10.42 23.10 -13.63
N LEU A 347 10.28 22.04 -12.83
CA LEU A 347 9.03 21.28 -12.67
C LEU A 347 8.01 22.00 -11.79
N ALA A 348 8.39 23.07 -11.09
CA ALA A 348 7.50 23.85 -10.24
C ALA A 348 6.29 24.42 -11.00
N LYS A 349 6.46 24.76 -12.28
CA LYS A 349 5.38 25.24 -13.15
C LYS A 349 4.22 24.25 -13.21
N THR A 350 4.52 22.97 -13.48
CA THR A 350 3.51 21.90 -13.52
C THR A 350 2.73 21.80 -12.20
N LEU A 351 3.41 21.91 -11.05
CA LEU A 351 2.76 21.85 -9.73
C LEU A 351 1.85 23.05 -9.49
N PHE A 352 2.25 24.25 -9.90
CA PHE A 352 1.39 25.44 -9.81
C PHE A 352 0.16 25.29 -10.69
N GLU A 353 0.31 24.87 -11.93
CA GLU A 353 -0.79 24.68 -12.88
C GLU A 353 -1.80 23.63 -12.40
N HIS A 354 -1.38 22.68 -11.54
CA HIS A 354 -2.25 21.66 -10.93
C HIS A 354 -2.72 22.00 -9.50
N GLY A 355 -2.49 23.21 -9.01
CA GLY A 355 -3.18 23.67 -7.80
C GLY A 355 -2.32 23.85 -6.55
N THR A 356 -1.01 23.68 -6.61
CA THR A 356 -0.09 24.00 -5.49
C THR A 356 -0.01 25.51 -5.28
N ASP A 357 0.02 25.97 -4.02
CA ASP A 357 0.16 27.39 -3.65
C ASP A 357 1.62 27.78 -3.40
N GLU A 358 2.43 26.87 -2.84
CA GLU A 358 3.86 27.02 -2.63
C GLU A 358 4.61 25.76 -3.05
N VAL A 359 5.60 25.91 -3.93
CA VAL A 359 6.55 24.83 -4.26
C VAL A 359 7.85 25.07 -3.50
N ILE A 360 8.23 24.10 -2.68
CA ILE A 360 9.46 24.10 -1.91
C ILE A 360 10.46 23.20 -2.63
N VAL A 361 11.59 23.78 -3.04
CA VAL A 361 12.60 23.08 -3.86
C VAL A 361 13.81 22.75 -3.00
N VAL A 362 14.25 21.50 -3.09
CA VAL A 362 15.54 21.01 -2.57
C VAL A 362 16.33 20.42 -3.74
N GLU A 363 17.41 21.08 -4.12
CA GLU A 363 18.28 20.61 -5.21
C GLU A 363 19.64 20.18 -4.67
N ASN A 364 20.08 18.97 -5.04
CA ASN A 364 21.41 18.46 -4.76
C ASN A 364 21.75 17.36 -5.78
N GLU A 365 22.99 17.33 -6.26
CA GLU A 365 23.50 16.34 -7.23
C GLU A 365 23.32 14.89 -6.72
N ARG A 366 23.48 14.66 -5.42
CA ARG A 366 23.36 13.32 -4.79
C ARG A 366 21.90 12.87 -4.56
N LEU A 367 20.92 13.71 -4.90
CA LEU A 367 19.48 13.43 -4.74
C LEU A 367 18.79 13.18 -6.09
N GLU A 368 19.55 12.89 -7.15
CA GLU A 368 19.00 12.57 -8.48
C GLU A 368 18.07 11.34 -8.43
N GLU A 369 18.49 10.32 -7.68
CA GLU A 369 17.65 9.13 -7.38
C GLU A 369 17.13 9.20 -5.94
N TYR A 370 15.96 8.62 -5.74
CA TYR A 370 15.35 8.53 -4.41
C TYR A 370 16.16 7.65 -3.46
N LEU A 371 16.55 8.21 -2.33
CA LEU A 371 17.19 7.54 -1.20
C LEU A 371 16.45 7.88 0.09
N VAL A 372 15.98 6.85 0.80
CA VAL A 372 15.09 7.04 1.96
C VAL A 372 15.73 7.82 3.11
N LEU A 373 17.04 7.67 3.35
CA LEU A 373 17.73 8.33 4.46
C LEU A 373 17.79 9.85 4.30
N PRO A 374 18.38 10.42 3.22
CA PRO A 374 18.43 11.86 3.06
C PRO A 374 17.03 12.47 2.87
N PHE A 375 16.10 11.79 2.16
CA PHE A 375 14.75 12.28 1.98
C PHE A 375 14.01 12.37 3.32
N SER A 376 14.12 11.37 4.19
CA SER A 376 13.50 11.41 5.53
C SER A 376 14.11 12.50 6.41
N SER A 377 15.41 12.78 6.29
CA SER A 377 16.08 13.87 7.00
C SER A 377 15.62 15.24 6.52
N ILE A 378 15.44 15.43 5.20
CA ILE A 378 14.90 16.65 4.59
C ILE A 378 13.46 16.91 5.10
N PHE A 379 12.59 15.90 5.01
CA PHE A 379 11.21 16.02 5.47
C PHE A 379 11.11 16.35 6.96
N ALA A 380 11.89 15.68 7.80
CA ALA A 380 11.86 15.94 9.24
C ALA A 380 12.27 17.37 9.59
N GLN A 381 13.30 17.92 8.90
CA GLN A 381 13.74 19.31 9.06
C GLN A 381 12.67 20.29 8.55
N LEU A 382 12.09 20.03 7.38
CA LEU A 382 11.05 20.89 6.80
C LEU A 382 9.78 20.90 7.65
N ILE A 383 9.34 19.75 8.14
CA ILE A 383 8.16 19.64 9.03
C ILE A 383 8.39 20.42 10.33
N LYS A 384 9.58 20.36 10.89
CA LYS A 384 9.93 21.15 12.08
C LYS A 384 9.90 22.66 11.82
N ASP A 385 10.34 23.07 10.63
CA ASP A 385 10.37 24.47 10.21
C ASP A 385 8.98 25.02 9.88
N ARG A 386 8.24 24.31 9.02
CA ARG A 386 6.97 24.77 8.44
C ARG A 386 5.73 24.38 9.26
N LYS A 387 5.84 23.40 10.14
CA LYS A 387 4.75 22.87 10.99
C LYS A 387 3.45 22.66 10.22
N PRO A 388 3.43 21.82 9.17
CA PRO A 388 2.19 21.53 8.45
C PRO A 388 1.18 20.84 9.37
N GLU A 389 -0.11 21.07 9.13
CA GLU A 389 -1.18 20.39 9.85
C GLU A 389 -1.37 18.95 9.33
N ILE A 390 -1.25 18.79 8.01
CA ILE A 390 -1.38 17.51 7.32
C ILE A 390 -0.17 17.31 6.40
N ALA A 391 0.32 16.08 6.32
CA ALA A 391 1.32 15.67 5.33
C ALA A 391 0.82 14.47 4.51
N LEU A 392 0.76 14.63 3.19
CA LEU A 392 0.26 13.62 2.25
C LEU A 392 1.36 13.11 1.33
N PHE A 393 1.41 11.80 1.18
CA PHE A 393 2.31 11.09 0.29
C PHE A 393 1.52 10.19 -0.65
N ALA A 394 2.00 9.93 -1.86
CA ALA A 394 1.44 8.86 -2.67
C ALA A 394 1.81 7.49 -2.06
N ALA A 395 0.91 6.52 -2.12
CA ALA A 395 1.18 5.16 -1.64
C ALA A 395 1.95 4.33 -2.70
N THR A 396 2.96 4.95 -3.32
CA THR A 396 4.00 4.32 -4.14
C THR A 396 4.94 3.48 -3.27
N THR A 397 5.84 2.71 -3.85
CA THR A 397 6.88 2.00 -3.10
C THR A 397 7.74 2.97 -2.29
N SER A 398 8.11 4.12 -2.88
CA SER A 398 8.87 5.18 -2.20
C SER A 398 8.07 5.85 -1.09
N GLY A 399 6.81 6.20 -1.33
CA GLY A 399 5.97 6.85 -0.32
C GLY A 399 5.62 5.94 0.86
N ARG A 400 5.37 4.65 0.60
CA ARG A 400 5.14 3.64 1.66
C ARG A 400 6.38 3.36 2.50
N GLU A 401 7.57 3.57 1.94
CA GLU A 401 8.86 3.46 2.64
C GLU A 401 9.17 4.72 3.45
N LEU A 402 8.97 5.89 2.86
CA LEU A 402 9.36 7.19 3.40
C LEU A 402 8.46 7.67 4.55
N ALA A 403 7.14 7.63 4.35
CA ALA A 403 6.18 8.19 5.30
C ALA A 403 6.29 7.59 6.72
N PRO A 404 6.40 6.26 6.93
CA PRO A 404 6.53 5.69 8.27
C PRO A 404 7.86 6.07 8.93
N ARG A 405 8.92 6.29 8.18
CA ARG A 405 10.20 6.76 8.70
C ARG A 405 10.12 8.21 9.17
N ILE A 406 9.46 9.07 8.38
CA ILE A 406 9.13 10.44 8.80
C ILE A 406 8.27 10.44 10.06
N GLY A 407 7.27 9.55 10.12
CA GLY A 407 6.41 9.41 11.29
C GLY A 407 7.21 9.18 12.57
N VAL A 408 8.21 8.29 12.54
CA VAL A 408 9.11 8.05 13.69
C VAL A 408 9.92 9.30 14.02
N LYS A 409 10.51 9.98 13.02
CA LYS A 409 11.33 11.20 13.22
C LYS A 409 10.52 12.36 13.83
N THR A 410 9.24 12.43 13.54
CA THR A 410 8.33 13.52 13.99
C THR A 410 7.44 13.15 15.18
N GLY A 411 7.48 11.87 15.61
CA GLY A 411 6.60 11.36 16.65
C GLY A 411 5.14 11.18 16.19
N SER A 412 4.87 11.23 14.89
CA SER A 412 3.54 11.16 14.30
C SER A 412 3.19 9.73 13.85
N GLY A 413 1.92 9.36 13.98
CA GLY A 413 1.41 8.15 13.34
C GLY A 413 1.18 8.36 11.85
N VAL A 414 1.16 7.26 11.12
CA VAL A 414 0.93 7.30 9.66
C VAL A 414 -0.23 6.39 9.30
N THR A 415 -1.20 6.92 8.53
CA THR A 415 -2.26 6.10 7.95
C THR A 415 -1.87 5.68 6.54
N ALA A 416 -1.81 4.37 6.30
CA ALA A 416 -1.38 3.81 5.04
C ALA A 416 -2.52 3.66 4.04
N ASP A 417 -2.22 3.90 2.75
CA ASP A 417 -3.02 3.43 1.62
C ASP A 417 -4.47 3.89 1.64
N CYS A 418 -4.66 5.19 1.90
CA CYS A 418 -5.98 5.80 2.04
C CYS A 418 -6.70 5.92 0.69
N THR A 419 -7.99 5.61 0.70
CA THR A 419 -8.89 5.80 -0.45
C THR A 419 -9.91 6.93 -0.22
N GLY A 420 -9.93 7.53 0.98
CA GLY A 420 -10.76 8.68 1.31
C GLY A 420 -10.12 9.52 2.41
N LEU A 421 -10.19 10.85 2.26
CA LEU A 421 -9.63 11.82 3.18
C LEU A 421 -10.64 12.95 3.38
N GLU A 422 -10.98 13.27 4.61
CA GLU A 422 -11.89 14.37 4.93
C GLU A 422 -11.59 14.96 6.31
N ILE A 423 -11.96 16.21 6.54
CA ILE A 423 -11.88 16.85 7.86
C ILE A 423 -13.18 16.63 8.60
N GLY A 424 -13.07 16.25 9.87
CA GLY A 424 -14.22 16.01 10.73
C GLY A 424 -13.95 16.33 12.18
N GLU A 425 -14.78 15.74 13.03
CA GLU A 425 -14.64 15.79 14.48
C GLU A 425 -14.61 14.38 15.07
N TYR A 426 -13.96 14.22 16.20
CA TYR A 426 -13.99 12.99 16.97
C TYR A 426 -14.40 13.26 18.42
N THR A 427 -15.50 12.67 18.85
CA THR A 427 -15.96 12.75 20.23
C THR A 427 -15.32 11.64 21.06
N ASN A 428 -14.35 12.03 21.88
CA ASN A 428 -13.77 11.14 22.88
C ASN A 428 -14.70 11.07 24.09
N ARG A 429 -15.53 10.05 24.17
CA ARG A 429 -16.52 9.87 25.26
C ARG A 429 -15.87 9.59 26.61
N ARG A 430 -14.66 9.02 26.64
CA ARG A 430 -13.92 8.72 27.88
C ARG A 430 -13.42 10.02 28.52
N ASP A 431 -12.80 10.89 27.71
CA ASP A 431 -12.22 12.14 28.18
C ASP A 431 -13.24 13.31 28.12
N LYS A 432 -14.45 13.04 27.61
CA LYS A 432 -15.54 14.01 27.45
C LYS A 432 -15.11 15.25 26.67
N VAL A 433 -14.42 15.05 25.55
CA VAL A 433 -13.85 16.09 24.68
C VAL A 433 -14.20 15.83 23.22
N ILE A 434 -14.44 16.91 22.47
CA ILE A 434 -14.55 16.88 21.00
C ILE A 434 -13.23 17.38 20.42
N ASN A 435 -12.51 16.52 19.72
CA ASN A 435 -11.32 16.90 18.95
C ASN A 435 -11.75 17.40 17.57
N LYS A 436 -11.37 18.64 17.22
CA LYS A 436 -11.73 19.30 15.96
C LYS A 436 -10.74 20.43 15.65
N PRO A 437 -10.30 20.58 14.38
CA PRO A 437 -10.50 19.65 13.28
C PRO A 437 -9.63 18.39 13.41
N ILE A 438 -10.04 17.28 12.81
CA ILE A 438 -9.24 16.05 12.75
C ILE A 438 -9.38 15.39 11.38
N LEU A 439 -8.27 14.86 10.85
CA LEU A 439 -8.27 14.16 9.57
C LEU A 439 -8.85 12.74 9.74
N HIS A 440 -9.93 12.46 9.01
CA HIS A 440 -10.51 11.14 8.86
C HIS A 440 -9.88 10.47 7.64
N SER A 441 -8.95 9.58 7.88
CA SER A 441 -8.27 8.81 6.84
C SER A 441 -8.95 7.48 6.67
N ARG A 442 -9.69 7.30 5.56
CA ARG A 442 -10.36 6.05 5.24
C ARG A 442 -9.47 5.16 4.40
N ARG A 443 -9.35 3.91 4.83
CA ARG A 443 -8.55 2.92 4.11
C ARG A 443 -9.20 1.56 4.11
N PRO A 444 -9.04 0.79 3.02
CA PRO A 444 -9.38 -0.62 3.02
C PRO A 444 -8.48 -1.40 3.98
N THR A 445 -9.04 -2.46 4.54
CA THR A 445 -8.34 -3.36 5.46
C THR A 445 -8.93 -4.76 5.39
N TYR A 446 -8.28 -5.74 6.00
CA TYR A 446 -8.72 -7.14 5.98
C TYR A 446 -8.95 -7.68 4.57
N GLY A 447 -7.94 -7.53 3.70
CA GLY A 447 -8.04 -7.98 2.32
C GLY A 447 -9.11 -7.24 1.51
N GLU A 448 -9.29 -5.94 1.76
CA GLU A 448 -10.25 -5.04 1.06
C GLU A 448 -11.75 -5.28 1.36
N SER A 449 -12.06 -6.17 2.31
CA SER A 449 -13.46 -6.46 2.67
C SER A 449 -14.08 -5.40 3.59
N LYS A 450 -13.25 -4.57 4.22
CA LYS A 450 -13.64 -3.55 5.20
C LYS A 450 -13.03 -2.21 4.86
N LEU A 451 -13.72 -1.15 5.25
CA LEU A 451 -13.21 0.23 5.21
C LEU A 451 -13.06 0.73 6.65
N ALA A 452 -11.82 0.99 7.05
CA ALA A 452 -11.51 1.54 8.36
C ALA A 452 -11.31 3.06 8.27
N THR A 453 -11.84 3.80 9.23
CA THR A 453 -11.53 5.21 9.45
C THR A 453 -10.49 5.30 10.55
N ILE A 454 -9.35 5.85 10.21
CA ILE A 454 -8.21 6.04 11.11
C ILE A 454 -8.07 7.54 11.42
N LEU A 455 -7.80 7.85 12.68
CA LEU A 455 -7.57 9.22 13.17
C LEU A 455 -6.17 9.32 13.74
N GLY A 456 -5.49 10.43 13.44
CA GLY A 456 -4.20 10.80 14.02
C GLY A 456 -4.36 11.98 14.98
N PHE A 457 -3.74 11.93 16.16
CA PHE A 457 -3.85 13.00 17.19
C PHE A 457 -2.55 13.80 17.34
N VAL A 458 -1.52 13.42 16.60
CA VAL A 458 -0.22 14.12 16.59
C VAL A 458 -0.03 14.79 15.23
N TYR A 459 0.50 16.00 15.24
CA TYR A 459 0.71 16.80 14.04
C TYR A 459 2.18 16.77 13.58
N PRO A 460 2.42 16.69 12.25
CA PRO A 460 1.39 16.61 11.20
C PRO A 460 0.64 15.28 11.23
N GLN A 461 -0.63 15.30 10.86
CA GLN A 461 -1.38 14.09 10.59
C GLN A 461 -0.91 13.53 9.24
N ILE A 462 -0.24 12.38 9.24
CA ILE A 462 0.42 11.82 8.05
C ILE A 462 -0.45 10.73 7.43
N SER A 463 -0.66 10.81 6.11
CA SER A 463 -1.36 9.76 5.37
C SER A 463 -0.67 9.48 4.03
N THR A 464 -0.66 8.21 3.61
CA THR A 464 -0.36 7.86 2.23
C THR A 464 -1.66 7.59 1.47
N ALA A 465 -1.82 8.20 0.31
CA ALA A 465 -3.01 8.06 -0.53
C ALA A 465 -2.75 7.06 -1.65
N ARG A 466 -3.67 6.13 -1.86
CA ARG A 466 -3.55 5.10 -2.90
C ARG A 466 -3.51 5.74 -4.28
N ALA A 467 -2.49 5.40 -5.08
CA ALA A 467 -2.38 5.84 -6.46
C ALA A 467 -3.60 5.39 -7.30
N GLY A 468 -4.05 6.22 -8.21
CA GLY A 468 -5.21 5.94 -9.06
C GLY A 468 -6.57 6.08 -8.37
N THR A 469 -6.62 6.44 -7.09
CA THR A 469 -7.89 6.65 -6.36
C THR A 469 -8.46 8.06 -6.56
N PHE A 470 -7.59 9.05 -6.59
CA PHE A 470 -7.99 10.45 -6.74
C PHE A 470 -7.80 10.93 -8.17
N GLU A 471 -8.67 11.81 -8.62
CA GLU A 471 -8.55 12.39 -9.96
C GLU A 471 -7.36 13.35 -10.01
N VAL A 472 -6.72 13.42 -11.17
CA VAL A 472 -5.75 14.49 -11.47
C VAL A 472 -6.53 15.81 -11.51
N PRO A 473 -6.10 16.85 -10.76
CA PRO A 473 -6.79 18.15 -10.84
C PRO A 473 -6.70 18.74 -12.23
N GLN A 474 -7.72 19.51 -12.61
CA GLN A 474 -7.73 20.20 -13.89
C GLN A 474 -6.54 21.18 -13.95
N GLU A 475 -5.80 21.12 -15.04
CA GLU A 475 -4.69 22.03 -15.31
C GLU A 475 -5.19 23.45 -15.58
N VAL A 476 -4.66 24.42 -14.85
CA VAL A 476 -4.92 25.85 -15.06
C VAL A 476 -3.67 26.50 -15.62
N ILE A 477 -3.60 26.58 -16.93
CA ILE A 477 -2.42 27.12 -17.66
C ILE A 477 -2.11 28.54 -17.18
N GLY A 478 -0.85 28.79 -16.86
CA GLY A 478 -0.36 30.10 -16.41
C GLY A 478 -0.60 30.42 -14.94
N ARG A 479 -1.19 29.50 -14.16
CA ARG A 479 -1.25 29.66 -12.71
C ARG A 479 0.14 29.71 -12.12
N THR A 480 0.39 30.65 -11.21
CA THR A 480 1.65 30.85 -10.49
C THR A 480 1.45 30.72 -8.98
N GLY A 481 2.51 30.57 -8.26
CA GLY A 481 2.52 30.48 -6.80
C GLY A 481 3.87 30.92 -6.21
N ILE A 482 4.09 30.59 -4.94
CA ILE A 482 5.33 30.91 -4.25
C ILE A 482 6.37 29.82 -4.54
N LEU A 483 7.53 30.23 -5.02
CA LEU A 483 8.69 29.33 -5.18
C LEU A 483 9.68 29.59 -4.06
N SER A 484 9.85 28.60 -3.17
CA SER A 484 10.78 28.65 -2.05
C SER A 484 11.91 27.65 -2.23
N VAL A 485 13.10 28.01 -1.82
CA VAL A 485 14.25 27.09 -1.77
C VAL A 485 14.53 26.73 -0.33
N PHE A 486 14.60 25.44 -0.04
CA PHE A 486 14.95 24.92 1.28
C PHE A 486 16.33 24.28 1.24
N SER A 487 17.20 24.64 2.17
CA SER A 487 18.56 24.14 2.26
C SER A 487 18.74 23.27 3.52
N PRO A 488 18.45 21.96 3.44
CA PRO A 488 18.56 21.06 4.58
C PRO A 488 20.00 20.76 4.94
N LYS A 489 20.27 20.46 6.20
CA LYS A 489 21.56 19.92 6.65
C LYS A 489 21.56 18.41 6.42
N LEU A 490 22.38 17.95 5.48
CA LEU A 490 22.63 16.55 5.20
C LEU A 490 24.04 16.17 5.65
N ILE A 491 24.20 14.97 6.17
CA ILE A 491 25.46 14.40 6.62
C ILE A 491 25.82 13.17 5.79
N GLU A 492 27.09 12.76 5.79
CA GLU A 492 27.53 11.57 5.02
C GLU A 492 26.76 10.29 5.41
N ASP A 493 26.36 10.17 6.66
CA ASP A 493 25.58 9.04 7.14
C ASP A 493 24.17 8.92 6.48
N ASP A 494 23.64 10.02 5.94
CA ASP A 494 22.42 10.01 5.14
C ASP A 494 22.59 9.31 3.78
N PHE A 495 23.83 9.18 3.29
CA PHE A 495 24.16 8.63 1.96
C PHE A 495 24.84 7.26 1.98
N ARG A 496 24.74 6.50 3.08
CA ARG A 496 25.38 5.17 3.20
C ARG A 496 24.74 4.06 2.36
N VAL A 497 23.58 4.30 1.74
CA VAL A 497 22.95 3.39 0.79
C VAL A 497 23.31 3.81 -0.62
N GLU A 498 23.74 2.86 -1.44
CA GLU A 498 24.13 3.08 -2.83
C GLU A 498 23.13 2.39 -3.78
N ILE A 499 22.67 3.10 -4.81
CA ILE A 499 21.93 2.52 -5.91
C ILE A 499 22.91 2.08 -6.98
N LEU A 500 23.00 0.77 -7.21
CA LEU A 500 23.91 0.18 -8.19
C LEU A 500 23.34 0.21 -9.61
N LYS A 501 22.02 0.06 -9.71
CA LYS A 501 21.32 -0.01 -11.00
C LYS A 501 19.84 0.29 -10.80
N THR A 502 19.24 1.02 -11.73
CA THR A 502 17.78 1.20 -11.85
C THR A 502 17.37 0.75 -13.25
N GLU A 503 16.38 -0.13 -13.33
CA GLU A 503 15.73 -0.50 -14.59
C GLU A 503 14.24 -0.22 -14.48
N ARG A 504 13.69 0.50 -15.48
CA ARG A 504 12.28 0.83 -15.59
C ARG A 504 11.78 0.57 -17.00
N ASP A 505 10.65 -0.10 -17.09
CA ASP A 505 9.82 -0.15 -18.29
C ASP A 505 8.59 0.74 -18.05
N GLU A 506 8.75 2.02 -18.36
CA GLU A 506 7.70 3.02 -18.10
C GLU A 506 6.55 2.92 -19.09
N GLY A 507 6.78 2.34 -20.26
CA GLY A 507 5.79 2.28 -21.34
C GLY A 507 4.52 1.55 -20.92
N VAL A 508 4.64 0.34 -20.37
CA VAL A 508 3.49 -0.47 -19.95
C VAL A 508 2.76 0.15 -18.77
N LEU A 509 3.50 0.69 -17.80
CA LEU A 509 2.90 1.26 -16.60
C LEU A 509 2.11 2.54 -16.92
N GLN A 510 2.71 3.43 -17.70
CA GLN A 510 2.08 4.68 -18.13
C GLN A 510 0.85 4.39 -18.97
N ASN A 511 0.92 3.45 -19.90
CA ASN A 511 -0.20 3.07 -20.76
C ASN A 511 -1.39 2.55 -19.95
N LEU A 512 -1.16 1.72 -18.91
CA LEU A 512 -2.23 1.22 -18.05
C LEU A 512 -2.93 2.34 -17.26
N PHE A 513 -2.17 3.31 -16.74
CA PHE A 513 -2.77 4.44 -15.99
C PHE A 513 -3.47 5.46 -16.88
N GLU A 514 -3.06 5.59 -18.14
CA GLU A 514 -3.64 6.51 -19.11
C GLU A 514 -4.76 5.89 -19.95
N ALA A 515 -4.98 4.57 -19.83
CA ALA A 515 -5.98 3.87 -20.62
C ALA A 515 -7.41 4.30 -20.28
N ASP A 516 -8.19 4.60 -21.29
CA ASP A 516 -9.65 4.81 -21.17
C ASP A 516 -10.38 3.46 -21.08
N VAL A 517 -9.84 2.41 -21.70
CA VAL A 517 -10.39 1.05 -21.68
C VAL A 517 -9.32 0.04 -21.29
N ILE A 518 -9.59 -0.78 -20.29
CA ILE A 518 -8.71 -1.89 -19.90
C ILE A 518 -9.46 -3.21 -20.04
N ILE A 519 -8.86 -4.16 -20.76
CA ILE A 519 -9.35 -5.54 -20.88
C ILE A 519 -8.45 -6.44 -20.05
N SER A 520 -9.01 -7.10 -19.03
CA SER A 520 -8.24 -7.88 -18.07
C SER A 520 -8.63 -9.35 -18.07
N GLY A 521 -7.64 -10.23 -18.22
CA GLY A 521 -7.80 -11.68 -18.16
C GLY A 521 -7.57 -12.25 -16.77
N GLY A 522 -8.45 -13.14 -16.30
CA GLY A 522 -8.29 -13.89 -15.07
C GLY A 522 -7.75 -15.31 -15.28
N ARG A 523 -7.68 -16.08 -14.19
CA ARG A 523 -7.31 -17.51 -14.25
C ARG A 523 -8.20 -18.31 -15.22
N GLY A 524 -9.46 -17.92 -15.37
CA GLY A 524 -10.41 -18.58 -16.27
C GLY A 524 -10.07 -18.45 -17.76
N THR A 525 -9.24 -17.46 -18.15
CA THR A 525 -8.96 -17.22 -19.58
C THR A 525 -7.89 -18.11 -20.20
N THR A 526 -7.16 -18.93 -19.43
CA THR A 526 -6.02 -19.71 -19.96
C THR A 526 -4.99 -18.85 -20.74
N SER A 527 -3.95 -19.45 -21.29
CA SER A 527 -2.98 -18.75 -22.15
C SER A 527 -3.59 -18.30 -23.49
N ASP A 528 -4.52 -19.07 -24.03
CA ASP A 528 -5.15 -18.76 -25.33
C ASP A 528 -6.22 -17.69 -25.20
N GLY A 529 -7.01 -17.70 -24.13
CA GLY A 529 -7.93 -16.62 -23.83
C GLY A 529 -7.22 -15.28 -23.58
N LEU A 530 -6.03 -15.29 -22.98
CA LEU A 530 -5.23 -14.08 -22.82
C LEU A 530 -4.81 -13.47 -24.17
N LYS A 531 -4.62 -14.29 -25.23
CA LYS A 531 -4.37 -13.81 -26.58
C LYS A 531 -5.59 -13.04 -27.13
N LEU A 532 -6.81 -13.50 -26.86
CA LEU A 532 -8.04 -12.79 -27.23
C LEU A 532 -8.20 -11.46 -26.47
N VAL A 533 -7.88 -11.45 -25.17
CA VAL A 533 -7.85 -10.23 -24.35
C VAL A 533 -6.90 -9.20 -24.94
N LYS A 534 -5.66 -9.60 -25.28
CA LYS A 534 -4.67 -8.74 -25.95
C LYS A 534 -5.18 -8.24 -27.29
N LYS A 535 -5.73 -9.13 -28.11
CA LYS A 535 -6.24 -8.79 -29.44
C LYS A 535 -7.38 -7.76 -29.38
N LEU A 536 -8.30 -7.88 -28.42
CA LEU A 536 -9.37 -6.89 -28.24
C LEU A 536 -8.80 -5.51 -27.89
N ALA A 537 -7.79 -5.44 -27.02
CA ALA A 537 -7.12 -4.18 -26.69
C ALA A 537 -6.39 -3.59 -27.90
N GLU A 538 -5.72 -4.41 -28.70
CA GLU A 538 -5.02 -3.98 -29.92
C GLU A 538 -5.99 -3.43 -30.98
N GLU A 539 -7.14 -4.08 -31.18
CA GLU A 539 -8.16 -3.60 -32.13
C GLU A 539 -8.76 -2.25 -31.68
N LEU A 540 -8.97 -2.05 -30.38
CA LEU A 540 -9.38 -0.75 -29.83
C LEU A 540 -8.30 0.32 -30.05
N LYS A 541 -7.02 0.00 -29.85
CA LYS A 541 -5.90 0.90 -30.16
C LYS A 541 -5.89 1.27 -31.65
N ALA A 542 -6.10 0.31 -32.53
CA ALA A 542 -6.18 0.55 -33.98
C ALA A 542 -7.33 1.48 -34.36
N ARG A 543 -8.36 1.63 -33.51
CA ARG A 543 -9.46 2.60 -33.64
C ARG A 543 -9.20 3.94 -32.97
N GLY A 544 -7.99 4.18 -32.46
CA GLY A 544 -7.61 5.42 -31.78
C GLY A 544 -8.09 5.51 -30.33
N VAL A 545 -8.56 4.41 -29.73
CA VAL A 545 -8.94 4.38 -28.31
C VAL A 545 -7.69 4.15 -27.47
N LYS A 546 -7.52 4.88 -26.38
CA LYS A 546 -6.49 4.57 -25.37
C LYS A 546 -6.90 3.29 -24.64
N ALA A 547 -6.57 2.15 -25.19
CA ALA A 547 -6.88 0.85 -24.60
C ALA A 547 -5.61 0.12 -24.17
N GLU A 548 -5.71 -0.73 -23.13
CA GLU A 548 -4.61 -1.57 -22.70
C GLU A 548 -5.13 -2.93 -22.17
N TRP A 549 -4.28 -3.93 -22.18
CA TRP A 549 -4.59 -5.22 -21.59
C TRP A 549 -3.93 -5.38 -20.23
N ALA A 550 -4.57 -6.18 -19.37
CA ALA A 550 -4.09 -6.47 -18.05
C ALA A 550 -4.43 -7.91 -17.64
N CYS A 551 -4.00 -8.32 -16.45
CA CYS A 551 -4.33 -9.64 -15.92
C CYS A 551 -4.44 -9.65 -14.39
N SER A 552 -5.03 -10.73 -13.87
CA SER A 552 -5.05 -11.01 -12.44
C SER A 552 -3.72 -11.62 -11.97
N ARG A 553 -3.46 -11.57 -10.66
CA ARG A 553 -2.26 -12.12 -10.03
C ARG A 553 -1.96 -13.57 -10.43
N VAL A 554 -2.99 -14.42 -10.47
CA VAL A 554 -2.80 -15.85 -10.77
C VAL A 554 -2.15 -16.06 -12.14
N VAL A 555 -2.50 -15.25 -13.13
CA VAL A 555 -1.92 -15.31 -14.49
C VAL A 555 -0.42 -14.98 -14.47
N VAL A 556 -0.01 -14.08 -13.58
CA VAL A 556 1.41 -13.73 -13.36
C VAL A 556 2.13 -14.84 -12.59
N ASP A 557 1.51 -15.36 -11.51
CA ASP A 557 2.08 -16.44 -10.70
C ASP A 557 2.30 -17.72 -11.52
N GLU A 558 1.48 -17.96 -12.55
CA GLU A 558 1.62 -19.07 -13.52
C GLU A 558 2.64 -18.78 -14.63
N GLY A 559 3.26 -17.59 -14.65
CA GLY A 559 4.28 -17.20 -15.62
C GLY A 559 3.73 -16.92 -17.03
N VAL A 560 2.42 -16.73 -17.18
CA VAL A 560 1.76 -16.47 -18.48
C VAL A 560 1.85 -14.97 -18.85
N ALA A 561 1.98 -14.09 -17.86
CA ALA A 561 2.11 -12.66 -18.06
C ALA A 561 3.14 -12.07 -17.09
N GLU A 562 3.68 -10.89 -17.45
CA GLU A 562 4.62 -10.15 -16.60
C GLU A 562 3.89 -9.39 -15.50
N TYR A 563 4.56 -9.15 -14.36
CA TYR A 563 4.05 -8.37 -13.23
C TYR A 563 3.61 -6.95 -13.63
N ALA A 564 4.21 -6.38 -14.69
CA ALA A 564 3.86 -5.07 -15.22
C ALA A 564 2.37 -4.95 -15.57
N HIS A 565 1.71 -6.03 -15.98
CA HIS A 565 0.29 -6.08 -16.36
C HIS A 565 -0.65 -6.50 -15.20
N GLN A 566 -0.12 -6.79 -14.01
CA GLN A 566 -0.93 -7.26 -12.89
C GLN A 566 -1.79 -6.14 -12.30
N ILE A 567 -3.11 -6.37 -12.23
CA ILE A 567 -4.07 -5.51 -11.51
C ILE A 567 -4.53 -6.20 -10.23
N GLY A 568 -4.64 -5.41 -9.16
CA GLY A 568 -5.10 -5.85 -7.86
C GLY A 568 -4.31 -5.23 -6.71
N GLN A 569 -4.61 -5.64 -5.49
CA GLN A 569 -4.00 -5.17 -4.24
C GLN A 569 -2.45 -5.26 -4.24
N THR A 570 -1.91 -6.32 -4.81
CA THR A 570 -0.46 -6.55 -4.94
C THR A 570 0.10 -6.14 -6.30
N GLY A 571 -0.73 -5.65 -7.19
CA GLY A 571 -0.40 -5.14 -8.52
C GLY A 571 -0.66 -3.64 -8.63
N LYS A 572 -1.21 -3.23 -9.77
CA LYS A 572 -1.59 -1.85 -10.06
C LYS A 572 -3.04 -1.62 -9.70
N THR A 573 -3.35 -0.40 -9.24
CA THR A 573 -4.72 0.09 -9.13
C THR A 573 -4.98 1.01 -10.30
N VAL A 574 -6.06 0.76 -11.02
CA VAL A 574 -6.43 1.49 -12.25
C VAL A 574 -7.86 2.03 -12.15
N ARG A 575 -8.13 3.10 -12.87
CA ARG A 575 -9.45 3.74 -12.94
C ARG A 575 -9.81 4.14 -14.38
N PRO A 576 -9.91 3.16 -15.31
CA PRO A 576 -10.33 3.45 -16.67
C PRO A 576 -11.81 3.86 -16.71
N LYS A 577 -12.22 4.46 -17.80
CA LYS A 577 -13.64 4.70 -18.10
C LYS A 577 -14.41 3.40 -18.30
N VAL A 578 -13.74 2.38 -18.87
CA VAL A 578 -14.32 1.04 -19.03
C VAL A 578 -13.30 -0.03 -18.63
N TYR A 579 -13.70 -0.91 -17.73
CA TYR A 579 -12.95 -2.10 -17.37
C TYR A 579 -13.69 -3.35 -17.78
N VAL A 580 -13.08 -4.19 -18.60
CA VAL A 580 -13.65 -5.46 -19.06
C VAL A 580 -12.92 -6.60 -18.33
N ALA A 581 -13.60 -7.24 -17.40
CA ALA A 581 -13.09 -8.39 -16.63
C ALA A 581 -13.50 -9.70 -17.31
N VAL A 582 -12.54 -10.49 -17.77
CA VAL A 582 -12.77 -11.74 -18.52
C VAL A 582 -12.24 -12.92 -17.72
N GLY A 583 -13.09 -13.90 -17.40
CA GLY A 583 -12.71 -15.08 -16.63
C GLY A 583 -12.11 -14.74 -15.25
N ILE A 584 -12.58 -13.65 -14.63
CA ILE A 584 -12.15 -13.17 -13.32
C ILE A 584 -13.26 -13.46 -12.32
N SER A 585 -13.01 -14.35 -11.38
CA SER A 585 -13.99 -14.76 -10.36
C SER A 585 -14.41 -13.64 -9.38
N GLY A 586 -13.67 -12.55 -9.31
CA GLY A 586 -13.96 -11.46 -8.39
C GLY A 586 -13.32 -11.63 -7.00
N ALA A 587 -12.12 -12.22 -6.94
CA ALA A 587 -11.35 -12.19 -5.70
C ALA A 587 -11.17 -10.73 -5.23
N ILE A 588 -11.41 -10.48 -3.93
CA ILE A 588 -11.41 -9.15 -3.33
C ILE A 588 -10.10 -8.40 -3.64
N GLN A 589 -8.98 -9.13 -3.67
CA GLN A 589 -7.66 -8.57 -3.99
C GLN A 589 -7.57 -8.04 -5.43
N HIS A 590 -8.30 -8.63 -6.39
CA HIS A 590 -8.35 -8.12 -7.76
C HIS A 590 -9.30 -6.92 -7.85
N ILE A 591 -10.47 -7.04 -7.22
CA ILE A 591 -11.48 -5.98 -7.17
C ILE A 591 -10.90 -4.68 -6.60
N ALA A 592 -10.04 -4.76 -5.59
CA ALA A 592 -9.34 -3.62 -5.02
C ALA A 592 -8.60 -2.76 -6.05
N GLY A 593 -8.06 -3.40 -7.09
CA GLY A 593 -7.31 -2.74 -8.16
C GLY A 593 -8.16 -2.12 -9.27
N MET A 594 -9.50 -2.38 -9.34
CA MET A 594 -10.30 -1.96 -10.50
C MET A 594 -11.70 -1.43 -10.17
N LYS A 595 -12.16 -1.54 -8.94
CA LYS A 595 -13.54 -1.19 -8.55
C LYS A 595 -13.93 0.28 -8.76
N GLU A 596 -12.93 1.18 -8.80
CA GLU A 596 -13.13 2.61 -9.03
C GLU A 596 -13.24 2.96 -10.51
N SER A 597 -13.20 1.99 -11.43
CA SER A 597 -13.48 2.20 -12.85
C SER A 597 -14.89 2.78 -13.05
N GLU A 598 -15.09 3.67 -14.02
CA GLU A 598 -16.38 4.31 -14.21
C GLU A 598 -17.46 3.29 -14.59
N LYS A 599 -17.12 2.35 -15.50
CA LYS A 599 -17.97 1.23 -15.90
C LYS A 599 -17.20 -0.07 -15.86
N ILE A 600 -17.82 -1.11 -15.31
CA ILE A 600 -17.24 -2.45 -15.23
C ILE A 600 -18.13 -3.42 -15.98
N ILE A 601 -17.55 -4.12 -16.95
CA ILE A 601 -18.16 -5.22 -17.69
C ILE A 601 -17.49 -6.50 -17.22
N ALA A 602 -18.27 -7.49 -16.79
CA ALA A 602 -17.77 -8.79 -16.38
C ALA A 602 -18.27 -9.89 -17.34
N ILE A 603 -17.35 -10.76 -17.77
CA ILE A 603 -17.63 -11.94 -18.59
C ILE A 603 -17.09 -13.16 -17.83
N ASP A 604 -17.97 -14.03 -17.38
CA ASP A 604 -17.60 -15.26 -16.67
C ASP A 604 -18.67 -16.34 -16.90
N HIS A 605 -18.25 -17.59 -17.06
CA HIS A 605 -19.17 -18.70 -17.25
C HIS A 605 -19.96 -19.05 -15.99
N ASN A 606 -19.42 -18.72 -14.82
CA ASN A 606 -20.06 -19.02 -13.54
C ASN A 606 -21.03 -17.90 -13.14
N PRO A 607 -22.36 -18.12 -13.17
CA PRO A 607 -23.35 -17.10 -12.82
C PRO A 607 -23.24 -16.61 -11.36
N LYS A 608 -22.53 -17.35 -10.51
CA LYS A 608 -22.29 -17.03 -9.10
C LYS A 608 -20.92 -16.36 -8.88
N ALA A 609 -20.20 -16.02 -9.94
CA ALA A 609 -18.91 -15.33 -9.80
C ALA A 609 -19.08 -14.00 -9.07
N PHE A 610 -18.26 -13.78 -8.06
CA PHE A 610 -18.38 -12.61 -7.17
C PHE A 610 -18.14 -11.28 -7.91
N ILE A 611 -17.42 -11.32 -9.05
CA ILE A 611 -17.19 -10.14 -9.90
C ILE A 611 -18.47 -9.46 -10.32
N PHE A 612 -19.56 -10.20 -10.53
CA PHE A 612 -20.84 -9.64 -10.95
C PHE A 612 -21.43 -8.65 -9.93
N HIS A 613 -21.14 -8.80 -8.65
CA HIS A 613 -21.57 -7.83 -7.62
C HIS A 613 -20.93 -6.45 -7.78
N PHE A 614 -19.81 -6.36 -8.51
CA PHE A 614 -19.07 -5.13 -8.77
C PHE A 614 -19.21 -4.64 -10.22
N ALA A 615 -19.83 -5.42 -11.07
CA ALA A 615 -20.05 -5.06 -12.47
C ALA A 615 -21.27 -4.13 -12.64
N ASP A 616 -21.24 -3.29 -13.68
CA ASP A 616 -22.42 -2.60 -14.19
C ASP A 616 -23.14 -3.48 -15.20
N PHE A 617 -22.38 -4.25 -15.98
CA PHE A 617 -22.89 -5.18 -16.98
C PHE A 617 -22.19 -6.54 -16.80
N GLY A 618 -22.98 -7.61 -16.71
CA GLY A 618 -22.51 -8.97 -16.59
C GLY A 618 -22.97 -9.83 -17.77
N ILE A 619 -22.06 -10.58 -18.36
CA ILE A 619 -22.36 -11.62 -19.35
C ILE A 619 -21.99 -12.96 -18.75
N VAL A 620 -22.99 -13.83 -18.57
CA VAL A 620 -22.78 -15.23 -18.15
C VAL A 620 -22.65 -16.07 -19.41
N GLY A 621 -21.41 -16.48 -19.75
CA GLY A 621 -21.10 -17.25 -20.95
C GLY A 621 -19.61 -17.52 -21.10
N GLU A 622 -19.25 -18.32 -22.07
CA GLU A 622 -17.86 -18.65 -22.38
C GLU A 622 -17.21 -17.47 -23.14
N TYR A 623 -16.05 -17.07 -22.67
CA TYR A 623 -15.33 -15.94 -23.26
C TYR A 623 -14.84 -16.27 -24.68
N GLU A 624 -14.62 -17.55 -24.99
CA GLU A 624 -14.24 -18.07 -26.29
C GLU A 624 -15.25 -17.70 -27.41
N ASP A 625 -16.50 -17.60 -27.05
CA ASP A 625 -17.59 -17.25 -27.96
C ASP A 625 -17.83 -15.74 -27.99
N ILE A 626 -17.73 -15.08 -26.84
CA ILE A 626 -18.05 -13.66 -26.65
C ILE A 626 -16.96 -12.72 -27.18
N LEU A 627 -15.67 -13.02 -26.87
CA LEU A 627 -14.57 -12.11 -27.26
C LEU A 627 -14.36 -12.01 -28.78
N PRO A 628 -14.44 -13.09 -29.58
CA PRO A 628 -14.37 -12.98 -31.03
C PRO A 628 -15.44 -12.08 -31.61
N GLU A 629 -16.68 -12.17 -31.14
CA GLU A 629 -17.77 -11.30 -31.56
C GLU A 629 -17.53 -9.83 -31.16
N LEU A 630 -17.07 -9.56 -29.93
CA LEU A 630 -16.69 -8.21 -29.51
C LEU A 630 -15.56 -7.64 -30.38
N ILE A 631 -14.57 -8.45 -30.71
CA ILE A 631 -13.48 -8.06 -31.61
C ILE A 631 -14.02 -7.66 -32.99
N GLU A 632 -14.95 -8.44 -33.56
CA GLU A 632 -15.59 -8.09 -34.82
C GLU A 632 -16.42 -6.80 -34.73
N ARG A 633 -17.14 -6.57 -33.62
CA ARG A 633 -17.85 -5.31 -33.39
C ARG A 633 -16.89 -4.12 -33.31
N VAL A 634 -15.72 -4.30 -32.65
CA VAL A 634 -14.68 -3.26 -32.60
C VAL A 634 -14.12 -2.97 -34.00
N LYS A 635 -13.82 -3.99 -34.78
CA LYS A 635 -13.40 -3.83 -36.19
C LYS A 635 -14.46 -3.09 -37.02
N ASN A 636 -15.73 -3.22 -36.70
CA ASN A 636 -16.84 -2.53 -37.36
C ASN A 636 -17.16 -1.17 -36.69
N GLY A 637 -16.27 -0.64 -35.85
CA GLY A 637 -16.35 0.73 -35.33
C GLY A 637 -16.93 0.87 -33.92
N TYR A 638 -17.16 -0.22 -33.17
CA TYR A 638 -17.57 -0.14 -31.76
C TYR A 638 -16.39 0.21 -30.85
N THR A 639 -16.51 1.23 -30.02
CA THR A 639 -15.43 1.77 -29.18
C THR A 639 -15.79 1.88 -27.70
N PHE A 640 -16.80 1.18 -27.21
CA PHE A 640 -17.35 1.36 -25.85
C PHE A 640 -17.72 2.84 -25.55
N GLY A 641 -18.10 3.60 -26.57
CA GLY A 641 -18.46 5.01 -26.43
C GLY A 641 -17.26 5.96 -26.28
N MET A 642 -16.05 5.48 -26.49
CA MET A 642 -14.85 6.32 -26.47
C MET A 642 -14.68 7.05 -27.82
N GLU A 643 -14.32 8.34 -27.76
CA GLU A 643 -13.93 9.09 -28.94
C GLU A 643 -12.48 8.73 -29.33
N PRO A 644 -12.20 8.57 -30.63
CA PRO A 644 -10.82 8.37 -31.08
C PRO A 644 -9.94 9.57 -30.71
N VAL A 645 -8.75 9.29 -30.22
CA VAL A 645 -7.74 10.34 -29.99
C VAL A 645 -7.43 10.98 -31.33
N LYS A 646 -7.68 12.28 -31.48
CA LYS A 646 -7.24 13.04 -32.67
C LYS A 646 -5.72 13.02 -32.69
N SER A 647 -5.15 12.39 -33.72
CA SER A 647 -3.71 12.32 -34.00
C SER A 647 -3.07 13.69 -34.13
#